data_a694acf0400de37bd6cc729c5d0eb2ad
#
_entry.id   a694acf0400de37bd6cc729c5d0eb2ad
#
_cell.length_a   1.000
_cell.length_b   1.000
_cell.length_c   1.000
_cell.angle_alpha   90.00
_cell.angle_beta   90.00
_cell.angle_gamma   90.00
#
_symmetry.space_group_name_H-M   'P 1'
#
loop_
_entity.id
_entity.type
_entity.pdbx_description
1 polymer ?
#
loop_
_entity_poly.entity_id
_entity_poly.type
_entity_poly.pdbx_seq_one_letter_code
_entity_poly.pdbx_strand_id
1 'polypeptide(L)'
;MTPTTLTSVSTTRIALESVLEGRRRGGVLGARKKKSKSRRRDFFFTTTNHNASSGTTLRNAIGKGGEDVSVSKTTEKIARAIAARREDREEGENALGAGGETSLDGLKRIDDVWTEIRNGGTMAGTAREFVKTATTTTVGDDDGYEGTTSTRQFDVVVCGGTLGILLAATLLQQKTHAHTRNTKKLNVAVIERGKLKGREQEWNVTRKELSVLCALNVLTSKDLDEVICGEFNPIKCGFYDSTGKKQKEENEIVTENVLNCGVSPTKLIEKCRANFELNGGTVLEETCLNGVTINDECARLDIGSETIETRLVVDAMGFRSPITLQARNGEKPDGVCVVVGTCAEGFDEAKNDSADLIYTCTDIEDERQYFWEAFPAELDKIRDNGKKSNVRTTYMFSYLDAKPERPSIARILDDYWNLMPKYQNLKSLEDVEFKRILFGYFPTYRNSPLKAKFDRVLQVGDASGMQSPLSFGGLACMLRHLPRISLALTEALEDDIVDKNALGAINAYQPALSAAWLFQRCMSVQIGSSSSPLSSSKTFINDLMRINFGVMQNLGDDVLKPFLQDVIRFKPLTRTLLSMTRNNITFVPSILLRSGIEPILDWFRHFVALGVYDALEPLVDPGMAWAKRTSLLSARSAFLLRRYLEAIEYGAGNDSVDKEIRRRAGKNRPR
;
A
#
# COMPACT_ATOMS: atom_id res chain seq x y z
N MET A 1 39.39 -23.78 -29.32
CA MET A 1 39.43 -22.94 -28.12
C MET A 1 38.23 -23.33 -27.28
N THR A 2 38.51 -23.91 -26.16
CA THR A 2 37.59 -24.67 -25.25
C THR A 2 36.70 -23.77 -24.44
N PRO A 3 35.49 -24.23 -24.06
CA PRO A 3 34.49 -23.44 -23.30
C PRO A 3 34.69 -23.63 -21.78
N THR A 4 35.17 -22.59 -21.12
CA THR A 4 35.35 -22.58 -19.65
C THR A 4 34.77 -21.30 -19.02
N THR A 5 33.44 -21.08 -19.08
CA THR A 5 32.83 -19.93 -18.40
C THR A 5 31.34 -20.17 -18.01
N LEU A 6 30.90 -21.39 -17.78
CA LEU A 6 29.51 -21.67 -17.40
C LEU A 6 29.32 -22.22 -15.97
N THR A 7 30.39 -22.27 -15.16
CA THR A 7 30.36 -22.82 -13.80
C THR A 7 30.18 -21.79 -12.68
N SER A 8 30.22 -20.48 -12.95
CA SER A 8 30.17 -19.45 -11.90
C SER A 8 28.74 -19.06 -11.45
N VAL A 9 27.73 -19.25 -12.28
CA VAL A 9 26.33 -18.87 -11.96
C VAL A 9 25.67 -19.88 -11.02
N SER A 10 26.08 -21.13 -11.06
CA SER A 10 25.55 -22.21 -10.18
C SER A 10 26.06 -22.05 -8.73
N THR A 11 27.29 -21.56 -8.56
CA THR A 11 27.91 -21.41 -7.22
C THR A 11 27.31 -20.26 -6.43
N THR A 12 26.85 -19.20 -7.09
CA THR A 12 26.24 -18.05 -6.42
C THR A 12 24.85 -18.37 -5.89
N ARG A 13 24.10 -19.25 -6.55
CA ARG A 13 22.78 -19.72 -6.08
C ARG A 13 22.90 -20.57 -4.82
N ILE A 14 23.89 -21.45 -4.74
CA ILE A 14 24.15 -22.30 -3.59
C ILE A 14 24.62 -21.49 -2.38
N ALA A 15 25.39 -20.44 -2.59
CA ALA A 15 25.84 -19.54 -1.51
C ALA A 15 24.72 -18.69 -0.93
N LEU A 16 23.72 -18.25 -1.72
CA LEU A 16 22.58 -17.51 -1.21
C LEU A 16 21.57 -18.38 -0.45
N GLU A 17 21.32 -19.61 -0.91
CA GLU A 17 20.41 -20.54 -0.22
C GLU A 17 21.01 -21.10 1.07
N SER A 18 22.33 -21.36 1.13
CA SER A 18 23.00 -21.87 2.32
C SER A 18 23.08 -20.86 3.48
N VAL A 19 23.08 -19.57 3.18
CA VAL A 19 23.04 -18.50 4.20
C VAL A 19 21.63 -18.34 4.78
N LEU A 20 20.58 -18.70 4.04
CA LEU A 20 19.19 -18.65 4.49
C LEU A 20 18.76 -19.91 5.26
N GLU A 21 19.34 -21.08 5.00
CA GLU A 21 19.01 -22.33 5.69
C GLU A 21 19.82 -22.58 6.97
N GLY A 22 20.98 -21.96 7.14
CA GLY A 22 21.90 -22.21 8.27
C GLY A 22 21.39 -21.78 9.65
N ARG A 23 20.25 -21.10 9.78
CA ARG A 23 19.67 -20.66 11.06
C ARG A 23 18.49 -21.48 11.58
N ARG A 24 18.09 -22.58 10.91
CA ARG A 24 17.00 -23.45 11.37
C ARG A 24 17.41 -24.70 12.17
N ARG A 25 18.69 -24.90 12.43
CA ARG A 25 19.19 -26.04 13.19
C ARG A 25 20.03 -25.60 14.41
N GLY A 26 19.37 -25.16 15.43
CA GLY A 26 20.02 -24.87 16.71
C GLY A 26 19.00 -24.56 17.79
N GLY A 27 18.46 -25.54 18.40
CA GLY A 27 17.63 -25.32 19.59
C GLY A 27 16.62 -26.43 19.88
N VAL A 28 17.08 -27.64 20.08
CA VAL A 28 16.30 -28.69 20.77
C VAL A 28 17.14 -29.22 21.91
N LEU A 29 16.85 -28.83 23.11
CA LEU A 29 17.21 -29.52 24.35
C LEU A 29 16.08 -29.40 25.37
N GLY A 30 15.36 -30.50 25.50
CA GLY A 30 14.89 -31.07 26.74
C GLY A 30 13.90 -30.32 27.63
N ALA A 31 12.62 -30.71 27.57
CA ALA A 31 11.77 -30.68 28.75
C ALA A 31 10.75 -31.82 28.71
N ARG A 32 10.70 -32.53 29.84
CA ARG A 32 9.99 -33.79 30.16
C ARG A 32 8.47 -33.67 30.03
N LYS A 33 7.87 -34.75 29.49
CA LYS A 33 6.43 -35.05 29.52
C LYS A 33 5.87 -35.11 30.95
N LYS A 34 4.78 -34.41 31.18
CA LYS A 34 3.76 -34.80 32.17
C LYS A 34 2.43 -34.99 31.44
N LYS A 35 1.90 -36.23 31.54
CA LYS A 35 0.55 -36.58 31.08
C LYS A 35 -0.48 -36.01 32.05
N SER A 36 -1.52 -35.37 31.56
CA SER A 36 -2.78 -35.25 32.27
C SER A 36 -3.93 -35.61 31.33
N LYS A 37 -4.79 -36.48 31.80
CA LYS A 37 -6.04 -36.95 31.17
C LYS A 37 -7.08 -35.86 31.37
N SER A 38 -7.85 -35.51 30.34
CA SER A 38 -9.15 -34.89 30.54
C SER A 38 -10.18 -35.35 29.51
N ARG A 39 -11.36 -35.54 30.03
CA ARG A 39 -12.54 -36.22 29.52
C ARG A 39 -13.18 -35.44 28.33
N ARG A 40 -13.64 -36.21 27.34
CA ARG A 40 -14.65 -35.83 26.35
C ARG A 40 -15.97 -35.47 27.06
N ARG A 41 -16.62 -34.41 26.61
CA ARG A 41 -18.07 -34.22 26.71
C ARG A 41 -18.56 -33.73 25.33
N ASP A 42 -19.39 -34.55 24.75
CA ASP A 42 -20.15 -34.29 23.54
C ASP A 42 -21.25 -33.27 23.86
N PHE A 43 -21.48 -32.28 23.02
CA PHE A 43 -22.68 -31.50 22.98
C PHE A 43 -23.19 -31.40 21.54
N PHE A 44 -24.37 -31.97 21.34
CA PHE A 44 -25.22 -31.83 20.16
C PHE A 44 -25.69 -30.39 19.99
N PHE A 45 -25.73 -29.88 18.77
CA PHE A 45 -26.54 -28.70 18.43
C PHE A 45 -27.45 -29.03 17.26
N THR A 46 -28.74 -28.94 17.59
CA THR A 46 -29.90 -28.97 16.69
C THR A 46 -30.07 -27.61 16.01
N THR A 47 -30.28 -27.67 14.69
CA THR A 47 -30.68 -26.54 13.84
C THR A 47 -32.15 -26.19 14.06
N THR A 48 -32.46 -24.91 14.30
CA THR A 48 -33.77 -24.32 14.02
C THR A 48 -33.61 -22.93 13.42
N ASN A 49 -34.19 -22.79 12.23
CA ASN A 49 -34.41 -21.50 11.56
C ASN A 49 -35.36 -20.62 12.35
N HIS A 50 -35.02 -19.34 12.53
CA HIS A 50 -36.03 -18.28 12.61
C HIS A 50 -35.47 -16.94 12.15
N ASN A 51 -36.26 -16.29 11.30
CA ASN A 51 -36.11 -14.94 10.80
C ASN A 51 -36.32 -13.89 11.89
N ALA A 52 -35.79 -12.71 11.58
CA ALA A 52 -36.20 -11.37 12.01
C ALA A 52 -35.49 -10.72 13.21
N SER A 53 -34.89 -9.56 12.87
CA SER A 53 -34.82 -8.34 13.70
C SER A 53 -34.37 -8.46 15.15
N SER A 54 -33.20 -7.95 15.40
CA SER A 54 -32.93 -7.00 16.51
C SER A 54 -31.44 -7.01 16.83
N GLY A 55 -30.80 -5.86 16.71
CA GLY A 55 -29.51 -5.61 17.35
C GLY A 55 -29.70 -5.76 18.86
N THR A 56 -28.84 -6.49 19.46
CA THR A 56 -28.55 -6.62 20.89
C THR A 56 -28.28 -8.09 21.22
N THR A 57 -27.05 -8.52 21.14
CA THR A 57 -26.41 -9.54 22.01
C THR A 57 -25.05 -9.98 21.47
N LEU A 58 -24.04 -9.08 21.55
CA LEU A 58 -22.63 -9.44 21.49
C LEU A 58 -21.84 -8.72 22.60
N ARG A 59 -22.45 -8.63 23.80
CA ARG A 59 -21.89 -7.87 24.92
C ARG A 59 -21.26 -8.71 26.05
N ASN A 60 -21.04 -10.00 25.90
CA ASN A 60 -20.53 -10.81 27.02
C ASN A 60 -19.38 -11.75 26.68
N ALA A 61 -18.32 -11.22 26.07
CA ALA A 61 -17.04 -11.94 25.99
C ALA A 61 -15.82 -11.00 25.92
N ILE A 62 -15.88 -9.78 26.47
CA ILE A 62 -14.72 -8.91 26.58
C ILE A 62 -14.35 -8.81 28.05
N GLY A 63 -13.20 -9.39 28.41
CA GLY A 63 -12.59 -9.28 29.72
C GLY A 63 -12.26 -7.82 30.04
N LYS A 64 -12.40 -7.46 31.31
CA LYS A 64 -12.13 -6.16 31.92
C LYS A 64 -10.79 -5.56 31.42
N GLY A 65 -10.87 -4.41 30.73
CA GLY A 65 -9.70 -3.62 30.32
C GLY A 65 -9.91 -2.73 29.09
N GLY A 66 -11.12 -2.60 28.53
CA GLY A 66 -11.40 -1.68 27.44
C GLY A 66 -11.74 -0.29 27.99
N GLU A 67 -10.87 0.70 27.79
CA GLU A 67 -11.30 2.09 27.82
C GLU A 67 -12.41 2.24 26.76
N ASP A 68 -13.58 2.68 27.20
CA ASP A 68 -14.67 3.05 26.31
C ASP A 68 -14.14 4.20 25.44
N VAL A 69 -13.98 3.99 24.14
CA VAL A 69 -13.45 4.99 23.21
C VAL A 69 -14.51 6.08 23.08
N SER A 70 -14.53 7.01 24.04
CA SER A 70 -15.38 8.17 23.97
C SER A 70 -14.83 9.15 22.95
N VAL A 71 -15.57 9.35 21.88
CA VAL A 71 -15.29 10.39 20.88
C VAL A 71 -15.49 11.75 21.55
N SER A 72 -14.57 12.69 21.33
CA SER A 72 -14.66 14.02 21.94
C SER A 72 -15.86 14.83 21.42
N LYS A 73 -16.33 15.77 22.25
CA LYS A 73 -17.41 16.69 21.87
C LYS A 73 -17.09 17.50 20.61
N THR A 74 -15.81 17.83 20.40
CA THR A 74 -15.35 18.55 19.20
C THR A 74 -15.52 17.70 17.96
N THR A 75 -15.08 16.44 17.99
CA THR A 75 -15.28 15.50 16.89
C THR A 75 -16.76 15.28 16.59
N GLU A 76 -17.61 15.10 17.62
CA GLU A 76 -19.05 14.98 17.42
C GLU A 76 -19.69 16.22 16.81
N LYS A 77 -19.34 17.42 17.32
CA LYS A 77 -19.85 18.70 16.78
C LYS A 77 -19.54 18.84 15.29
N ILE A 78 -18.28 18.59 14.91
CA ILE A 78 -17.83 18.74 13.53
C ILE A 78 -18.46 17.67 12.63
N ALA A 79 -18.50 16.40 13.08
CA ALA A 79 -19.11 15.32 12.30
C ALA A 79 -20.61 15.55 12.05
N ARG A 80 -21.36 16.02 13.06
CA ARG A 80 -22.78 16.39 12.90
C ARG A 80 -22.97 17.56 11.94
N ALA A 81 -22.10 18.57 11.98
CA ALA A 81 -22.17 19.70 11.05
C ALA A 81 -21.91 19.27 9.59
N ILE A 82 -20.97 18.33 9.38
CA ILE A 82 -20.72 17.74 8.06
C ILE A 82 -21.92 16.92 7.58
N ALA A 83 -22.48 16.07 8.44
CA ALA A 83 -23.64 15.23 8.11
C ALA A 83 -24.86 16.07 7.71
N ALA A 84 -25.21 17.09 8.49
CA ALA A 84 -26.34 17.99 8.20
C ALA A 84 -26.24 18.64 6.81
N ARG A 85 -25.04 19.08 6.41
CA ARG A 85 -24.83 19.70 5.08
C ARG A 85 -24.91 18.70 3.93
N ARG A 86 -24.67 17.39 4.18
CA ARG A 86 -24.80 16.34 3.16
C ARG A 86 -26.25 15.94 2.94
N GLU A 87 -27.04 15.90 4.01
CA GLU A 87 -28.50 15.70 3.92
C GLU A 87 -29.18 16.79 3.11
N ASP A 88 -28.78 18.07 3.29
CA ASP A 88 -29.28 19.19 2.50
C ASP A 88 -28.93 19.09 0.99
N ARG A 89 -27.93 18.30 0.62
CA ARG A 89 -27.50 18.09 -0.78
C ARG A 89 -28.03 16.79 -1.40
N GLU A 90 -28.92 16.06 -0.74
CA GLU A 90 -29.39 14.72 -1.16
C GLU A 90 -28.25 13.70 -1.38
N GLU A 91 -27.08 13.96 -0.83
CA GLU A 91 -25.93 13.04 -0.87
C GLU A 91 -26.06 12.02 0.25
N GLY A 92 -26.78 10.93 0.00
CA GLY A 92 -26.95 9.83 0.96
C GLY A 92 -25.64 9.09 1.29
N GLU A 93 -25.62 8.30 2.37
CA GLU A 93 -24.47 7.48 2.84
C GLU A 93 -23.84 6.62 1.75
N ASN A 94 -24.58 6.26 0.69
CA ASN A 94 -24.10 5.48 -0.44
C ASN A 94 -23.22 6.27 -1.46
N ALA A 95 -23.01 7.57 -1.22
CA ALA A 95 -22.16 8.41 -2.08
C ALA A 95 -20.66 8.21 -1.83
N LEU A 96 -20.29 7.53 -0.74
CA LEU A 96 -18.89 7.34 -0.34
C LEU A 96 -18.30 6.10 -1.02
N GLY A 97 -17.29 6.31 -1.87
CA GLY A 97 -16.49 5.22 -2.42
C GLY A 97 -15.65 4.51 -1.35
N ALA A 98 -15.05 3.38 -1.72
CA ALA A 98 -14.19 2.60 -0.82
C ALA A 98 -13.10 3.46 -0.15
N GLY A 99 -13.02 3.44 1.18
CA GLY A 99 -12.09 4.25 1.97
C GLY A 99 -12.50 5.71 2.14
N GLY A 100 -13.75 6.09 1.78
CA GLY A 100 -14.28 7.45 1.92
C GLY A 100 -15.13 7.68 3.18
N GLU A 101 -15.09 6.75 4.13
CA GLU A 101 -15.93 6.81 5.32
C GLU A 101 -15.47 7.94 6.26
N THR A 102 -16.34 8.92 6.48
CA THR A 102 -16.10 10.11 7.32
C THR A 102 -17.06 10.18 8.51
N SER A 103 -17.82 9.11 8.74
CA SER A 103 -18.82 9.02 9.80
C SER A 103 -18.19 8.66 11.15
N LEU A 104 -18.88 8.99 12.24
CA LEU A 104 -18.48 8.56 13.59
C LEU A 104 -18.46 7.03 13.73
N ASP A 105 -19.37 6.34 13.06
CA ASP A 105 -19.40 4.88 13.07
C ASP A 105 -18.21 4.30 12.28
N GLY A 106 -17.78 4.97 11.21
CA GLY A 106 -16.56 4.65 10.51
C GLY A 106 -15.32 4.80 11.38
N LEU A 107 -15.21 5.89 12.12
CA LEU A 107 -14.13 6.11 13.07
C LEU A 107 -14.09 5.00 14.13
N LYS A 108 -15.23 4.65 14.72
CA LYS A 108 -15.31 3.56 15.71
C LYS A 108 -14.86 2.23 15.11
N ARG A 109 -15.39 1.85 13.94
CA ARG A 109 -14.98 0.59 13.26
C ARG A 109 -13.47 0.51 13.00
N ILE A 110 -12.87 1.59 12.55
CA ILE A 110 -11.42 1.62 12.30
C ILE A 110 -10.63 1.56 13.61
N ASP A 111 -11.10 2.23 14.65
CA ASP A 111 -10.47 2.24 15.98
C ASP A 111 -10.58 0.88 16.68
N ASP A 112 -11.71 0.18 16.51
CA ASP A 112 -11.89 -1.20 16.99
C ASP A 112 -10.85 -2.14 16.34
N VAL A 113 -10.67 -2.03 15.03
CA VAL A 113 -9.66 -2.81 14.30
C VAL A 113 -8.25 -2.44 14.74
N TRP A 114 -7.95 -1.16 14.92
CA TRP A 114 -6.65 -0.72 15.43
C TRP A 114 -6.40 -1.26 16.84
N THR A 115 -7.42 -1.28 17.68
CA THR A 115 -7.37 -1.86 19.02
C THR A 115 -7.12 -3.37 19.00
N GLU A 116 -7.77 -4.09 18.07
CA GLU A 116 -7.50 -5.52 17.86
C GLU A 116 -6.04 -5.77 17.47
N ILE A 117 -5.50 -5.00 16.53
CA ILE A 117 -4.10 -5.09 16.10
C ILE A 117 -3.14 -4.84 17.26
N ARG A 118 -3.35 -3.80 18.05
CA ARG A 118 -2.53 -3.44 19.23
C ARG A 118 -2.51 -4.56 20.26
N ASN A 119 -3.66 -5.11 20.60
CA ASN A 119 -3.82 -6.10 21.66
C ASN A 119 -3.34 -7.52 21.28
N GLY A 120 -2.85 -7.69 20.09
CA GLY A 120 -2.33 -8.99 19.65
C GLY A 120 -3.39 -9.95 19.18
N GLY A 121 -4.61 -9.47 18.97
CA GLY A 121 -5.58 -10.15 18.15
C GLY A 121 -4.92 -10.43 16.80
N THR A 122 -4.99 -11.65 16.34
CA THR A 122 -4.67 -11.94 14.95
C THR A 122 -5.59 -11.07 14.11
N MET A 123 -5.04 -10.29 13.17
CA MET A 123 -5.86 -9.58 12.17
C MET A 123 -6.83 -10.54 11.44
N ALA A 124 -6.60 -11.82 11.58
CA ALA A 124 -7.50 -12.92 11.33
C ALA A 124 -7.95 -13.47 12.69
N GLY A 125 -9.05 -12.98 13.24
CA GLY A 125 -9.80 -13.78 14.23
C GLY A 125 -9.95 -15.17 13.64
N THR A 126 -9.64 -16.24 14.40
CA THR A 126 -9.57 -17.66 13.98
C THR A 126 -9.89 -17.83 12.51
N ALA A 127 -8.87 -17.65 11.66
CA ALA A 127 -9.06 -17.40 10.24
C ALA A 127 -9.83 -18.59 9.64
N ARG A 128 -11.10 -18.35 9.36
CA ARG A 128 -11.81 -19.25 8.44
C ARG A 128 -10.90 -19.41 7.23
N GLU A 129 -10.57 -20.64 6.88
CA GLU A 129 -9.77 -20.94 5.70
C GLU A 129 -10.48 -20.37 4.47
N PHE A 130 -10.10 -19.15 4.09
CA PHE A 130 -10.77 -18.38 3.03
C PHE A 130 -10.37 -18.92 1.65
N VAL A 131 -9.08 -19.24 1.49
CA VAL A 131 -8.53 -19.93 0.32
C VAL A 131 -8.30 -21.38 0.68
N LYS A 132 -8.96 -22.29 -0.03
CA LYS A 132 -8.85 -23.75 0.14
C LYS A 132 -8.21 -24.36 -1.09
N THR A 133 -7.41 -25.43 -0.90
CA THR A 133 -6.92 -26.26 -2.00
C THR A 133 -7.72 -27.56 -2.02
N ALA A 134 -8.41 -27.83 -3.11
CA ALA A 134 -9.11 -29.10 -3.29
C ALA A 134 -8.07 -30.20 -3.49
N THR A 135 -8.07 -31.19 -2.61
CA THR A 135 -7.27 -32.45 -2.80
C THR A 135 -8.02 -33.35 -3.75
N THR A 136 -7.35 -33.88 -4.76
CA THR A 136 -7.90 -34.75 -5.81
C THR A 136 -8.60 -36.05 -5.28
N THR A 137 -8.58 -36.28 -3.96
CA THR A 137 -9.18 -37.46 -3.31
C THR A 137 -10.64 -37.28 -2.89
N THR A 138 -11.27 -36.13 -3.15
CA THR A 138 -12.69 -35.90 -2.86
C THR A 138 -13.52 -35.71 -4.14
N VAL A 139 -13.29 -36.53 -5.17
CA VAL A 139 -14.33 -36.87 -6.15
C VAL A 139 -15.09 -38.07 -5.59
N GLY A 140 -15.73 -37.89 -4.48
CA GLY A 140 -16.73 -38.78 -3.92
C GLY A 140 -18.02 -37.96 -3.87
N ASP A 141 -18.98 -38.42 -4.64
CA ASP A 141 -20.36 -37.97 -4.64
C ASP A 141 -20.86 -37.71 -3.23
N ASP A 142 -21.60 -36.61 -3.11
CA ASP A 142 -22.55 -36.39 -2.04
C ASP A 142 -22.27 -35.20 -1.11
N ASP A 143 -22.32 -34.00 -1.68
CA ASP A 143 -22.96 -32.89 -0.97
C ASP A 143 -24.07 -32.38 -1.90
N GLY A 144 -25.29 -32.82 -1.60
CA GLY A 144 -26.52 -32.58 -2.34
C GLY A 144 -26.85 -31.09 -2.53
N TYR A 145 -26.16 -30.46 -3.46
CA TYR A 145 -26.56 -29.17 -4.05
C TYR A 145 -26.98 -29.42 -5.50
N GLU A 146 -28.11 -30.10 -5.69
CA GLU A 146 -28.89 -30.09 -6.93
C GLU A 146 -29.50 -28.70 -7.15
N GLY A 147 -28.66 -27.75 -7.52
CA GLY A 147 -29.05 -26.52 -8.16
C GLY A 147 -28.15 -26.31 -9.34
N THR A 148 -28.68 -26.26 -10.52
CA THR A 148 -28.01 -25.81 -11.76
C THR A 148 -27.62 -24.34 -11.60
N THR A 149 -26.58 -24.06 -10.80
CA THR A 149 -25.98 -22.72 -10.69
C THR A 149 -25.19 -22.49 -11.95
N SER A 150 -25.61 -21.50 -12.72
CA SER A 150 -24.91 -21.06 -13.92
C SER A 150 -23.50 -20.64 -13.52
N THR A 151 -22.49 -21.39 -13.96
CA THR A 151 -21.09 -21.11 -13.67
C THR A 151 -20.57 -20.14 -14.73
N ARG A 152 -20.20 -18.92 -14.34
CA ARG A 152 -19.51 -17.98 -15.22
C ARG A 152 -18.03 -18.32 -15.26
N GLN A 153 -17.42 -18.20 -16.44
CA GLN A 153 -16.00 -18.47 -16.63
C GLN A 153 -15.23 -17.23 -17.10
N PHE A 154 -14.09 -16.96 -16.46
CA PHE A 154 -13.18 -15.87 -16.79
C PHE A 154 -11.74 -16.37 -16.87
N ASP A 155 -10.89 -15.64 -17.61
CA ASP A 155 -9.45 -15.85 -17.57
C ASP A 155 -8.87 -15.23 -16.30
N VAL A 156 -9.37 -14.04 -15.92
CA VAL A 156 -8.93 -13.30 -14.71
C VAL A 156 -10.13 -12.71 -13.97
N VAL A 157 -10.16 -12.88 -12.67
CA VAL A 157 -11.06 -12.14 -11.78
C VAL A 157 -10.24 -11.27 -10.84
N VAL A 158 -10.46 -9.96 -10.90
CA VAL A 158 -9.85 -8.96 -10.01
C VAL A 158 -10.83 -8.69 -8.88
N CYS A 159 -10.45 -9.00 -7.65
CA CYS A 159 -11.24 -8.79 -6.44
C CYS A 159 -10.80 -7.48 -5.77
N GLY A 160 -11.72 -6.52 -5.63
CA GLY A 160 -11.47 -5.15 -5.18
C GLY A 160 -11.25 -4.19 -6.36
N GLY A 161 -12.25 -3.39 -6.66
CA GLY A 161 -12.30 -2.58 -7.89
C GLY A 161 -11.54 -1.26 -7.81
N THR A 162 -11.36 -0.65 -6.64
CA THR A 162 -10.84 0.73 -6.53
C THR A 162 -9.52 0.96 -7.28
N LEU A 163 -8.45 0.26 -6.93
CA LEU A 163 -7.19 0.26 -7.70
C LEU A 163 -7.13 -0.93 -8.68
N GLY A 164 -7.91 -1.96 -8.44
CA GLY A 164 -7.97 -3.15 -9.29
C GLY A 164 -8.48 -2.87 -10.70
N ILE A 165 -9.36 -1.86 -10.89
CA ILE A 165 -9.86 -1.48 -12.21
C ILE A 165 -8.76 -0.98 -13.16
N LEU A 166 -7.70 -0.34 -12.60
CA LEU A 166 -6.57 0.11 -13.40
C LEU A 166 -5.85 -1.10 -14.03
N LEU A 167 -5.65 -2.15 -13.23
CA LEU A 167 -5.02 -3.38 -13.71
C LEU A 167 -5.96 -4.14 -14.67
N ALA A 168 -7.23 -4.27 -14.34
CA ALA A 168 -8.22 -4.94 -15.19
C ALA A 168 -8.33 -4.28 -16.56
N ALA A 169 -8.44 -2.94 -16.61
CA ALA A 169 -8.45 -2.19 -17.85
C ALA A 169 -7.14 -2.38 -18.64
N THR A 170 -6.00 -2.36 -17.95
CA THR A 170 -4.68 -2.57 -18.59
C THR A 170 -4.56 -3.97 -19.19
N LEU A 171 -5.04 -5.00 -18.52
CA LEU A 171 -5.00 -6.38 -19.03
C LEU A 171 -5.75 -6.52 -20.37
N LEU A 172 -6.88 -5.83 -20.51
CA LEU A 172 -7.64 -5.85 -21.77
C LEU A 172 -6.97 -5.08 -22.92
N GLN A 173 -6.02 -4.17 -22.60
CA GLN A 173 -5.21 -3.45 -23.59
C GLN A 173 -3.93 -4.19 -23.99
N GLN A 174 -3.52 -5.21 -23.23
CA GLN A 174 -2.35 -6.01 -23.59
C GLN A 174 -2.68 -6.87 -24.82
N LYS A 175 -1.82 -6.75 -25.83
CA LYS A 175 -1.87 -7.68 -26.97
C LYS A 175 -1.11 -8.92 -26.53
N THR A 176 -1.79 -10.04 -26.50
CA THR A 176 -1.14 -11.34 -26.31
C THR A 176 -0.07 -11.53 -27.39
N HIS A 177 1.17 -11.76 -26.99
CA HIS A 177 2.28 -12.03 -27.90
C HIS A 177 2.33 -13.52 -28.22
N ALA A 178 1.20 -14.14 -28.48
CA ALA A 178 1.16 -15.54 -28.84
C ALA A 178 2.02 -15.78 -30.07
N HIS A 179 3.06 -16.57 -29.90
CA HIS A 179 3.72 -17.28 -31.01
C HIS A 179 2.73 -18.24 -31.74
N THR A 180 1.52 -18.38 -31.21
CA THR A 180 0.42 -19.11 -31.79
C THR A 180 -0.58 -18.13 -32.42
N ARG A 181 -0.99 -18.42 -33.64
CA ARG A 181 -1.87 -17.61 -34.54
C ARG A 181 -3.27 -17.28 -33.98
N ASN A 182 -3.54 -17.48 -32.70
CA ASN A 182 -4.85 -17.29 -32.08
C ASN A 182 -4.75 -16.27 -30.95
N THR A 183 -4.81 -14.98 -31.26
CA THR A 183 -4.85 -13.86 -30.29
C THR A 183 -6.23 -13.81 -29.62
N LYS A 184 -6.51 -14.76 -28.72
CA LYS A 184 -7.75 -14.72 -27.92
C LYS A 184 -7.63 -13.57 -26.91
N LYS A 185 -8.55 -12.61 -26.98
CA LYS A 185 -8.67 -11.54 -25.97
C LYS A 185 -8.99 -12.18 -24.62
N LEU A 186 -8.34 -11.70 -23.54
CA LEU A 186 -8.65 -12.16 -22.20
C LEU A 186 -10.10 -11.82 -21.81
N ASN A 187 -10.77 -12.73 -21.14
CA ASN A 187 -12.06 -12.49 -20.48
C ASN A 187 -11.79 -12.11 -19.02
N VAL A 188 -12.04 -10.85 -18.66
CA VAL A 188 -11.67 -10.28 -17.34
C VAL A 188 -12.91 -9.76 -16.63
N ALA A 189 -13.06 -10.12 -15.35
CA ALA A 189 -14.07 -9.55 -14.47
C ALA A 189 -13.44 -8.80 -13.30
N VAL A 190 -14.17 -7.82 -12.78
CA VAL A 190 -13.89 -7.11 -11.52
C VAL A 190 -15.05 -7.37 -10.58
N ILE A 191 -14.75 -7.83 -9.35
CA ILE A 191 -15.71 -7.99 -8.27
C ILE A 191 -15.50 -6.85 -7.27
N GLU A 192 -16.58 -6.13 -6.94
CA GLU A 192 -16.57 -5.09 -5.92
C GLU A 192 -17.74 -5.29 -4.94
N ARG A 193 -17.43 -5.25 -3.63
CA ARG A 193 -18.41 -5.48 -2.56
C ARG A 193 -19.52 -4.42 -2.54
N GLY A 194 -19.18 -3.18 -2.86
CA GLY A 194 -20.12 -2.08 -2.97
C GLY A 194 -20.26 -1.59 -4.41
N LYS A 195 -20.56 -0.31 -4.55
CA LYS A 195 -20.47 0.37 -5.87
C LYS A 195 -19.01 0.61 -6.22
N LEU A 196 -18.64 0.36 -7.46
CA LEU A 196 -17.32 0.68 -7.98
C LEU A 196 -17.21 2.19 -8.21
N LYS A 197 -16.85 2.89 -7.16
CA LYS A 197 -16.74 4.35 -7.12
C LYS A 197 -15.48 4.73 -6.35
N GLY A 198 -14.75 5.75 -6.82
CA GLY A 198 -13.65 6.36 -6.08
C GLY A 198 -14.14 7.15 -4.87
N ARG A 199 -13.26 7.31 -3.89
CA ARG A 199 -13.49 8.23 -2.78
C ARG A 199 -13.48 9.68 -3.27
N GLU A 200 -14.14 10.57 -2.56
CA GLU A 200 -14.15 12.00 -2.90
C GLU A 200 -12.81 12.69 -2.60
N GLN A 201 -12.08 12.20 -1.60
CA GLN A 201 -10.79 12.76 -1.24
C GLN A 201 -9.74 12.48 -2.31
N GLU A 202 -9.12 13.53 -2.81
CA GLU A 202 -8.11 13.49 -3.86
C GLU A 202 -6.90 12.62 -3.48
N TRP A 203 -6.29 12.04 -4.49
CA TRP A 203 -4.97 11.42 -4.43
C TRP A 203 -3.92 12.37 -5.01
N ASN A 204 -2.72 12.31 -4.47
CA ASN A 204 -1.60 13.11 -4.97
C ASN A 204 -0.58 12.22 -5.66
N VAL A 205 -0.21 12.59 -6.88
CA VAL A 205 0.80 11.94 -7.71
C VAL A 205 1.48 13.01 -8.58
N THR A 206 2.38 12.63 -9.45
CA THR A 206 2.85 13.51 -10.53
C THR A 206 2.04 13.25 -11.82
N ARG A 207 1.85 14.28 -12.63
CA ARG A 207 1.26 14.11 -13.99
C ARG A 207 2.03 13.05 -14.81
N LYS A 208 3.33 12.98 -14.62
CA LYS A 208 4.19 11.99 -15.27
C LYS A 208 3.86 10.56 -14.86
N GLU A 209 3.68 10.27 -13.58
CA GLU A 209 3.25 8.95 -13.11
C GLU A 209 1.86 8.60 -13.67
N LEU A 210 0.94 9.55 -13.66
CA LEU A 210 -0.41 9.34 -14.18
C LEU A 210 -0.42 9.08 -15.71
N SER A 211 0.53 9.67 -16.45
CA SER A 211 0.64 9.49 -17.91
C SER A 211 0.94 8.05 -18.34
N VAL A 212 1.33 7.17 -17.41
CA VAL A 212 1.48 5.73 -17.71
C VAL A 212 0.16 5.11 -18.17
N LEU A 213 -0.99 5.61 -17.68
CA LEU A 213 -2.30 5.13 -18.11
C LEU A 213 -2.59 5.46 -19.58
N CYS A 214 -2.10 6.62 -20.06
CA CYS A 214 -2.15 6.95 -21.49
C CYS A 214 -1.21 6.04 -22.32
N ALA A 215 0.01 5.81 -21.82
CA ALA A 215 0.95 4.90 -22.48
C ALA A 215 0.42 3.45 -22.55
N LEU A 216 -0.45 3.06 -21.61
CA LEU A 216 -1.11 1.75 -21.56
C LEU A 216 -2.45 1.72 -22.35
N ASN A 217 -2.87 2.81 -22.97
CA ASN A 217 -4.15 2.99 -23.66
C ASN A 217 -5.39 2.80 -22.75
N VAL A 218 -5.24 3.04 -21.45
CA VAL A 218 -6.34 3.02 -20.48
C VAL A 218 -7.06 4.36 -20.45
N LEU A 219 -6.30 5.45 -20.55
CA LEU A 219 -6.83 6.82 -20.66
C LEU A 219 -6.35 7.49 -21.96
N THR A 220 -7.13 8.42 -22.47
CA THR A 220 -6.66 9.40 -23.46
C THR A 220 -6.01 10.59 -22.75
N SER A 221 -5.27 11.44 -23.49
CA SER A 221 -4.73 12.68 -22.92
C SER A 221 -5.83 13.60 -22.40
N LYS A 222 -6.99 13.61 -23.05
CA LYS A 222 -8.16 14.37 -22.61
C LYS A 222 -8.70 13.83 -21.29
N ASP A 223 -8.85 12.50 -21.16
CA ASP A 223 -9.27 11.88 -19.89
C ASP A 223 -8.29 12.19 -18.76
N LEU A 224 -6.97 12.21 -19.05
CA LEU A 224 -5.94 12.57 -18.10
C LEU A 224 -6.17 14.00 -17.54
N ASP A 225 -6.45 14.95 -18.43
CA ASP A 225 -6.72 16.34 -18.05
C ASP A 225 -8.04 16.46 -17.25
N GLU A 226 -9.04 15.66 -17.56
CA GLU A 226 -10.32 15.65 -16.85
C GLU A 226 -10.27 15.06 -15.44
N VAL A 227 -9.36 14.11 -15.17
CA VAL A 227 -9.21 13.48 -13.83
C VAL A 227 -8.33 14.30 -12.91
N ILE A 228 -7.51 15.21 -13.45
CA ILE A 228 -6.67 16.11 -12.66
C ILE A 228 -7.50 17.26 -12.15
N CYS A 229 -7.58 17.42 -10.82
CA CYS A 229 -8.22 18.58 -10.19
C CYS A 229 -7.38 19.84 -10.26
N GLY A 230 -6.06 19.68 -10.26
CA GLY A 230 -5.12 20.78 -10.39
C GLY A 230 -3.69 20.37 -10.09
N GLU A 231 -2.77 21.26 -10.41
CA GLU A 231 -1.35 21.12 -10.13
C GLU A 231 -0.88 22.29 -9.26
N PHE A 232 0.04 22.03 -8.39
CA PHE A 232 0.57 23.01 -7.44
C PHE A 232 2.08 22.84 -7.26
N ASN A 233 2.77 23.93 -7.05
CA ASN A 233 4.19 24.03 -6.74
C ASN A 233 4.43 25.33 -5.97
N PRO A 234 5.47 25.44 -5.15
CA PRO A 234 6.42 24.38 -4.80
C PRO A 234 5.88 23.38 -3.79
N ILE A 235 6.63 22.26 -3.65
CA ILE A 235 6.44 21.30 -2.58
C ILE A 235 7.45 21.59 -1.49
N LYS A 236 6.99 21.60 -0.25
CA LYS A 236 7.79 22.03 0.90
C LYS A 236 7.90 20.93 1.94
N CYS A 237 9.06 20.86 2.60
CA CYS A 237 9.28 20.06 3.80
C CYS A 237 9.89 20.96 4.90
N GLY A 238 9.44 20.81 6.14
CA GLY A 238 9.91 21.63 7.25
C GLY A 238 9.93 20.87 8.58
N PHE A 239 11.01 21.02 9.34
CA PHE A 239 11.20 20.26 10.57
C PHE A 239 11.50 21.20 11.74
N TYR A 240 10.45 21.53 12.50
CA TYR A 240 10.46 22.51 13.57
C TYR A 240 10.13 21.86 14.92
N ASP A 241 10.64 22.44 15.98
CA ASP A 241 10.30 22.07 17.35
C ASP A 241 9.08 22.85 17.87
N SER A 242 8.62 22.48 19.08
CA SER A 242 7.46 23.11 19.73
C SER A 242 7.66 24.60 20.03
N THR A 243 8.92 25.09 20.10
CA THR A 243 9.24 26.48 20.43
C THR A 243 9.09 27.42 19.23
N GLY A 244 9.04 26.87 18.02
CA GLY A 244 9.01 27.66 16.77
C GLY A 244 10.27 28.49 16.51
N LYS A 245 11.29 28.42 17.38
CA LYS A 245 12.52 29.24 17.27
C LYS A 245 13.34 28.96 16.00
N LYS A 246 13.09 27.83 15.34
CA LYS A 246 13.73 27.46 14.08
C LYS A 246 12.84 27.68 12.86
N GLN A 247 11.71 28.35 13.01
CA GLN A 247 10.80 28.72 11.91
C GLN A 247 11.36 29.92 11.14
N LYS A 248 12.50 29.74 10.50
CA LYS A 248 12.93 30.65 9.45
C LYS A 248 12.68 29.97 8.11
N GLU A 249 12.14 30.71 7.16
CA GLU A 249 11.94 30.26 5.77
C GLU A 249 13.22 29.68 5.16
N GLU A 250 14.38 30.16 5.63
CA GLU A 250 15.73 29.68 5.26
C GLU A 250 15.98 28.17 5.60
N ASN A 251 15.13 27.54 6.42
CA ASN A 251 15.25 26.13 6.79
C ASN A 251 14.20 25.23 6.09
N GLU A 252 13.34 25.79 5.25
CA GLU A 252 12.43 25.01 4.42
C GLU A 252 13.19 24.36 3.28
N ILE A 253 12.90 23.10 3.07
CA ILE A 253 13.37 22.34 1.94
C ILE A 253 12.31 22.44 0.86
N VAL A 254 12.67 23.03 -0.27
CA VAL A 254 11.75 23.34 -1.36
C VAL A 254 12.13 22.56 -2.60
N THR A 255 11.16 21.92 -3.22
CA THR A 255 11.33 21.22 -4.49
C THR A 255 10.08 21.35 -5.35
N GLU A 256 10.11 20.89 -6.58
CA GLU A 256 9.01 20.94 -7.53
C GLU A 256 8.74 19.59 -8.17
N ASN A 257 7.52 19.39 -8.64
CA ASN A 257 7.13 18.23 -9.42
C ASN A 257 7.27 16.89 -8.65
N VAL A 258 6.91 16.92 -7.36
CA VAL A 258 6.82 15.74 -6.48
C VAL A 258 5.42 15.74 -5.87
N LEU A 259 4.62 14.70 -6.11
CA LEU A 259 3.24 14.56 -5.61
C LEU A 259 2.38 15.84 -5.81
N ASN A 260 2.69 16.62 -6.82
CA ASN A 260 2.21 17.97 -7.06
C ASN A 260 0.93 18.06 -7.91
N CYS A 261 0.26 16.94 -8.10
CA CYS A 261 -0.95 16.83 -8.92
C CYS A 261 -2.07 16.18 -8.10
N GLY A 262 -3.13 16.94 -7.84
CA GLY A 262 -4.36 16.44 -7.23
C GLY A 262 -5.21 15.72 -8.27
N VAL A 263 -5.59 14.48 -7.99
CA VAL A 263 -6.38 13.61 -8.88
C VAL A 263 -7.68 13.25 -8.21
N SER A 264 -8.80 13.38 -8.92
CA SER A 264 -10.11 12.91 -8.49
C SER A 264 -10.19 11.37 -8.60
N PRO A 265 -10.25 10.63 -7.48
CA PRO A 265 -10.42 9.18 -7.55
C PRO A 265 -11.72 8.77 -8.21
N THR A 266 -12.78 9.54 -8.00
CA THR A 266 -14.10 9.28 -8.60
C THR A 266 -14.02 9.34 -10.13
N LYS A 267 -13.49 10.43 -10.69
CA LYS A 267 -13.34 10.60 -12.15
C LYS A 267 -12.38 9.56 -12.73
N LEU A 268 -11.25 9.29 -12.04
CA LEU A 268 -10.25 8.32 -12.51
C LEU A 268 -10.84 6.91 -12.62
N ILE A 269 -11.52 6.45 -11.58
CA ILE A 269 -12.13 5.12 -11.56
C ILE A 269 -13.25 5.02 -12.60
N GLU A 270 -14.09 6.04 -12.74
CA GLU A 270 -15.14 6.11 -13.75
C GLU A 270 -14.59 5.99 -15.17
N LYS A 271 -13.51 6.74 -15.49
CA LYS A 271 -12.86 6.66 -16.81
C LYS A 271 -12.24 5.30 -17.08
N CYS A 272 -11.54 4.74 -16.08
CA CYS A 272 -10.94 3.40 -16.19
C CYS A 272 -12.02 2.32 -16.34
N ARG A 273 -13.13 2.43 -15.60
CA ARG A 273 -14.30 1.54 -15.73
C ARG A 273 -14.91 1.61 -17.14
N ALA A 274 -15.19 2.82 -17.62
CA ALA A 274 -15.75 3.02 -18.96
C ALA A 274 -14.85 2.41 -20.05
N ASN A 275 -13.54 2.60 -19.98
CA ASN A 275 -12.59 1.95 -20.88
C ASN A 275 -12.62 0.42 -20.74
N PHE A 276 -12.67 -0.10 -19.50
CA PHE A 276 -12.71 -1.53 -19.23
C PHE A 276 -13.97 -2.19 -19.84
N GLU A 277 -15.15 -1.63 -19.56
CA GLU A 277 -16.43 -2.13 -20.09
C GLU A 277 -16.52 -2.01 -21.61
N LEU A 278 -16.07 -0.88 -22.20
CA LEU A 278 -15.99 -0.68 -23.66
C LEU A 278 -15.12 -1.76 -24.33
N ASN A 279 -14.09 -2.22 -23.63
CA ASN A 279 -13.21 -3.29 -24.11
C ASN A 279 -13.69 -4.69 -23.73
N GLY A 280 -14.94 -4.87 -23.27
CA GLY A 280 -15.58 -6.14 -23.02
C GLY A 280 -15.26 -6.73 -21.64
N GLY A 281 -14.82 -5.91 -20.70
CA GLY A 281 -14.68 -6.29 -19.29
C GLY A 281 -16.04 -6.36 -18.59
N THR A 282 -16.15 -7.19 -17.55
CA THR A 282 -17.36 -7.38 -16.76
C THR A 282 -17.15 -6.81 -15.34
N VAL A 283 -18.04 -5.93 -14.89
CA VAL A 283 -18.04 -5.41 -13.51
C VAL A 283 -19.19 -6.04 -12.74
N LEU A 284 -18.89 -6.64 -11.58
CA LEU A 284 -19.83 -7.25 -10.66
C LEU A 284 -19.81 -6.42 -9.37
N GLU A 285 -20.70 -5.46 -9.29
CA GLU A 285 -20.89 -4.60 -8.10
C GLU A 285 -21.79 -5.28 -7.06
N GLU A 286 -21.75 -4.77 -5.83
CA GLU A 286 -22.56 -5.28 -4.68
C GLU A 286 -22.40 -6.79 -4.50
N THR A 287 -21.20 -7.29 -4.82
CA THR A 287 -20.88 -8.71 -4.86
C THR A 287 -19.77 -9.01 -3.85
N CYS A 288 -20.10 -9.78 -2.82
CA CYS A 288 -19.13 -10.20 -1.80
C CYS A 288 -18.45 -11.49 -2.21
N LEU A 289 -17.11 -11.50 -2.12
CA LEU A 289 -16.34 -12.73 -2.19
C LEU A 289 -16.34 -13.42 -0.82
N ASN A 290 -16.88 -14.64 -0.75
CA ASN A 290 -17.03 -15.40 0.50
C ASN A 290 -15.94 -16.47 0.69
N GLY A 291 -15.28 -16.89 -0.37
CA GLY A 291 -14.22 -17.88 -0.34
C GLY A 291 -13.66 -18.18 -1.73
N VAL A 292 -12.50 -18.83 -1.75
CA VAL A 292 -11.83 -19.29 -2.98
C VAL A 292 -11.43 -20.75 -2.81
N THR A 293 -11.78 -21.60 -3.75
CA THR A 293 -11.34 -22.99 -3.80
C THR A 293 -10.47 -23.20 -5.04
N ILE A 294 -9.23 -23.63 -4.85
CA ILE A 294 -8.25 -23.82 -5.92
C ILE A 294 -8.15 -25.30 -6.25
N ASN A 295 -8.22 -25.64 -7.52
CA ASN A 295 -7.88 -26.95 -8.06
C ASN A 295 -6.79 -26.81 -9.14
N ASP A 296 -6.41 -27.92 -9.76
CA ASP A 296 -5.34 -27.93 -10.76
C ASP A 296 -5.67 -27.11 -12.02
N GLU A 297 -6.96 -26.99 -12.37
CA GLU A 297 -7.40 -26.35 -13.61
C GLU A 297 -7.83 -24.90 -13.40
N CYS A 298 -8.50 -24.58 -12.29
CA CYS A 298 -9.08 -23.28 -12.05
C CYS A 298 -9.13 -22.92 -10.55
N ALA A 299 -9.48 -21.68 -10.27
CA ALA A 299 -9.93 -21.19 -8.97
C ALA A 299 -11.45 -20.96 -9.04
N ARG A 300 -12.19 -21.46 -8.07
CA ARG A 300 -13.62 -21.25 -7.88
C ARG A 300 -13.86 -20.21 -6.81
N LEU A 301 -14.57 -19.15 -7.15
CA LEU A 301 -14.93 -18.05 -6.26
C LEU A 301 -16.39 -18.23 -5.83
N ASP A 302 -16.60 -18.31 -4.52
CA ASP A 302 -17.92 -18.27 -3.91
C ASP A 302 -18.37 -16.82 -3.74
N ILE A 303 -19.44 -16.42 -4.44
CA ILE A 303 -20.07 -15.09 -4.32
C ILE A 303 -21.48 -15.17 -3.70
N GLY A 304 -21.82 -16.30 -3.12
CA GLY A 304 -23.07 -16.55 -2.42
C GLY A 304 -24.21 -17.04 -3.33
N SER A 305 -24.61 -16.27 -4.32
CA SER A 305 -25.70 -16.63 -5.24
C SER A 305 -25.27 -17.58 -6.37
N GLU A 306 -24.00 -17.52 -6.74
CA GLU A 306 -23.42 -18.30 -7.82
C GLU A 306 -21.92 -18.57 -7.57
N THR A 307 -21.34 -19.43 -8.38
CA THR A 307 -19.90 -19.72 -8.40
C THR A 307 -19.29 -19.19 -9.68
N ILE A 308 -18.14 -18.54 -9.57
CA ILE A 308 -17.33 -18.08 -10.69
C ILE A 308 -16.09 -18.94 -10.82
N GLU A 309 -15.78 -19.44 -12.01
CA GLU A 309 -14.53 -20.11 -12.31
C GLU A 309 -13.58 -19.14 -13.02
N THR A 310 -12.31 -19.18 -12.62
CA THR A 310 -11.27 -18.36 -13.26
C THR A 310 -9.93 -19.07 -13.27
N ARG A 311 -9.10 -18.76 -14.27
CA ARG A 311 -7.72 -19.27 -14.31
C ARG A 311 -6.83 -18.56 -13.31
N LEU A 312 -7.13 -17.28 -13.00
CA LEU A 312 -6.33 -16.46 -12.09
C LEU A 312 -7.22 -15.52 -11.28
N VAL A 313 -7.02 -15.48 -9.98
CA VAL A 313 -7.56 -14.49 -9.05
C VAL A 313 -6.49 -13.43 -8.77
N VAL A 314 -6.85 -12.16 -8.93
CA VAL A 314 -6.02 -11.03 -8.51
C VAL A 314 -6.67 -10.38 -7.29
N ASP A 315 -5.99 -10.46 -6.15
CA ASP A 315 -6.44 -9.82 -4.90
C ASP A 315 -5.95 -8.36 -4.85
N ALA A 316 -6.87 -7.43 -5.04
CA ALA A 316 -6.69 -5.98 -4.92
C ALA A 316 -7.57 -5.39 -3.80
N MET A 317 -8.00 -6.23 -2.83
CA MET A 317 -8.90 -5.81 -1.74
C MET A 317 -8.18 -5.09 -0.58
N GLY A 318 -6.90 -4.78 -0.77
CA GLY A 318 -6.10 -4.04 0.21
C GLY A 318 -5.56 -4.91 1.35
N PHE A 319 -4.92 -4.28 2.33
CA PHE A 319 -4.22 -4.98 3.41
C PHE A 319 -5.14 -5.76 4.36
N ARG A 320 -6.46 -5.50 4.34
CA ARG A 320 -7.48 -6.25 5.08
C ARG A 320 -8.14 -7.35 4.27
N SER A 321 -7.67 -7.64 3.08
CA SER A 321 -8.15 -8.77 2.29
C SER A 321 -8.07 -10.06 3.12
N PRO A 322 -9.14 -10.88 3.17
CA PRO A 322 -9.10 -12.16 3.86
C PRO A 322 -8.08 -13.12 3.24
N ILE A 323 -7.81 -13.00 1.94
CA ILE A 323 -6.74 -13.73 1.24
C ILE A 323 -5.36 -13.31 1.78
N THR A 324 -5.13 -11.99 1.89
CA THR A 324 -3.88 -11.43 2.42
C THR A 324 -3.68 -11.79 3.90
N LEU A 325 -4.72 -11.70 4.72
CA LEU A 325 -4.66 -12.06 6.14
C LEU A 325 -4.31 -13.55 6.32
N GLN A 326 -4.93 -14.44 5.55
CA GLN A 326 -4.58 -15.85 5.54
C GLN A 326 -3.15 -16.09 5.06
N ALA A 327 -2.71 -15.43 3.99
CA ALA A 327 -1.35 -15.55 3.46
C ALA A 327 -0.28 -15.10 4.46
N ARG A 328 -0.58 -14.11 5.31
CA ARG A 328 0.30 -13.64 6.40
C ARG A 328 0.23 -14.50 7.66
N ASN A 329 -0.71 -15.41 7.75
CA ASN A 329 -0.85 -16.34 8.87
C ASN A 329 -0.85 -15.67 10.25
N GLY A 330 -1.57 -14.55 10.38
CA GLY A 330 -1.66 -13.79 11.63
C GLY A 330 -0.40 -12.97 12.00
N GLU A 331 0.53 -12.78 11.07
CA GLU A 331 1.71 -11.94 11.27
C GLU A 331 1.30 -10.51 11.61
N LYS A 332 1.81 -9.99 12.74
CA LYS A 332 1.61 -8.58 13.10
C LYS A 332 2.45 -7.68 12.21
N PRO A 333 1.98 -6.47 11.91
CA PRO A 333 2.79 -5.49 11.21
C PRO A 333 4.02 -5.07 12.05
N ASP A 334 5.15 -4.89 11.37
CA ASP A 334 6.39 -4.38 11.98
C ASP A 334 6.30 -2.89 12.35
N GLY A 335 5.43 -2.17 11.67
CA GLY A 335 5.10 -0.77 11.92
C GLY A 335 3.71 -0.43 11.39
N VAL A 336 3.17 0.66 11.90
CA VAL A 336 1.88 1.20 11.44
C VAL A 336 1.99 2.72 11.35
N CYS A 337 1.54 3.29 10.25
CA CYS A 337 1.25 4.71 10.18
C CYS A 337 -0.21 4.92 10.53
N VAL A 338 -0.48 5.65 11.59
CA VAL A 338 -1.84 6.11 11.93
C VAL A 338 -1.98 7.53 11.43
N VAL A 339 -3.05 7.81 10.68
CA VAL A 339 -3.32 9.11 10.08
C VAL A 339 -4.72 9.59 10.42
N VAL A 340 -4.83 10.86 10.75
CA VAL A 340 -6.07 11.62 10.87
C VAL A 340 -5.94 12.93 10.09
N GLY A 341 -7.05 13.51 9.71
CA GLY A 341 -7.00 14.77 8.97
C GLY A 341 -8.38 15.31 8.62
N THR A 342 -8.39 16.38 7.87
CA THR A 342 -9.62 16.98 7.35
C THR A 342 -9.41 17.56 5.96
N CYS A 343 -10.49 17.65 5.21
CA CYS A 343 -10.60 18.58 4.09
C CYS A 343 -11.53 19.71 4.51
N ALA A 344 -11.06 20.95 4.40
CA ALA A 344 -11.83 22.12 4.83
C ALA A 344 -11.64 23.29 3.87
N GLU A 345 -12.59 24.20 3.88
CA GLU A 345 -12.61 25.46 3.13
C GLU A 345 -12.37 26.64 4.07
N GLY A 346 -11.76 27.72 3.59
CA GLY A 346 -11.52 28.93 4.37
C GLY A 346 -10.03 29.22 4.60
N PHE A 347 -9.13 28.43 4.03
CA PHE A 347 -7.70 28.71 4.12
C PHE A 347 -7.28 29.92 3.28
N ASP A 348 -6.10 30.44 3.59
CA ASP A 348 -5.49 31.56 2.85
C ASP A 348 -5.23 31.13 1.39
N GLU A 349 -5.87 31.83 0.44
CA GLU A 349 -5.73 31.58 -0.99
C GLU A 349 -4.26 31.66 -1.46
N ALA A 350 -3.46 32.54 -0.86
CA ALA A 350 -2.05 32.72 -1.21
C ALA A 350 -1.19 31.50 -0.86
N LYS A 351 -1.63 30.66 0.08
CA LYS A 351 -0.96 29.40 0.45
C LYS A 351 -1.41 28.20 -0.37
N ASN A 352 -2.50 28.34 -1.13
CA ASN A 352 -3.12 27.21 -1.82
C ASN A 352 -2.49 26.91 -3.19
N ASP A 353 -1.40 27.59 -3.54
CA ASP A 353 -0.58 27.27 -4.72
C ASP A 353 0.59 26.32 -4.39
N SER A 354 0.81 25.97 -3.11
CA SER A 354 1.90 25.11 -2.65
C SER A 354 1.42 24.01 -1.70
N ALA A 355 2.18 22.96 -1.58
CA ALA A 355 1.88 21.87 -0.65
C ALA A 355 3.01 21.66 0.36
N ASP A 356 2.60 21.24 1.56
CA ASP A 356 3.49 20.75 2.59
C ASP A 356 3.49 19.21 2.49
N LEU A 357 4.64 18.62 2.12
CA LEU A 357 4.73 17.19 1.93
C LEU A 357 5.04 16.44 3.24
N ILE A 358 5.96 16.99 4.05
CA ILE A 358 6.23 16.46 5.38
C ILE A 358 6.74 17.57 6.28
N TYR A 359 6.01 17.77 7.37
CA TYR A 359 6.31 18.79 8.37
C TYR A 359 6.27 18.22 9.77
N THR A 360 7.08 18.79 10.67
CA THR A 360 6.92 18.65 12.11
C THR A 360 6.84 20.04 12.74
N CYS A 361 5.98 20.20 13.75
CA CYS A 361 5.84 21.42 14.53
C CYS A 361 5.65 21.14 16.03
N THR A 362 5.95 19.91 16.45
CA THR A 362 5.89 19.43 17.83
C THR A 362 7.17 18.72 18.18
N ASP A 363 7.45 18.62 19.47
CA ASP A 363 8.46 17.71 20.01
C ASP A 363 7.89 16.30 20.16
N ILE A 364 8.74 15.36 20.52
CA ILE A 364 8.31 14.03 20.96
C ILE A 364 7.55 14.17 22.28
N GLU A 365 6.28 13.79 22.27
CA GLU A 365 5.40 13.78 23.45
C GLU A 365 4.65 12.46 23.53
N ASP A 366 4.43 11.95 24.75
CA ASP A 366 3.72 10.69 25.01
C ASP A 366 4.20 9.55 24.08
N GLU A 367 5.51 9.43 23.94
CA GLU A 367 6.18 8.39 23.12
C GLU A 367 5.76 8.35 21.64
N ARG A 368 5.43 9.53 21.08
CA ARG A 368 5.10 9.69 19.65
C ARG A 368 5.62 11.03 19.12
N GLN A 369 5.81 11.10 17.81
CA GLN A 369 6.08 12.29 17.02
C GLN A 369 4.96 12.46 16.01
N TYR A 370 4.42 13.66 15.89
CA TYR A 370 3.47 14.01 14.87
C TYR A 370 4.15 14.61 13.64
N PHE A 371 3.71 14.15 12.48
CA PHE A 371 4.07 14.67 11.16
C PHE A 371 2.81 15.22 10.48
N TRP A 372 3.01 16.16 9.57
CA TRP A 372 1.93 16.85 8.89
C TRP A 372 2.16 16.85 7.38
N GLU A 373 1.06 16.78 6.66
CA GLU A 373 0.95 17.06 5.23
C GLU A 373 -0.20 18.02 5.00
N ALA A 374 -0.08 18.89 3.99
CA ALA A 374 -1.18 19.75 3.58
C ALA A 374 -1.13 20.02 2.08
N PHE A 375 -2.22 19.68 1.39
CA PHE A 375 -2.33 19.79 -0.06
C PHE A 375 -3.51 20.70 -0.45
N PRO A 376 -3.36 21.54 -1.49
CA PRO A 376 -4.50 22.19 -2.15
C PRO A 376 -5.52 21.14 -2.62
N ALA A 377 -6.79 21.46 -2.51
CA ALA A 377 -7.87 20.59 -2.94
C ALA A 377 -8.93 21.36 -3.74
N GLU A 378 -9.73 20.62 -4.52
CA GLU A 378 -10.81 21.18 -5.34
C GLU A 378 -10.34 22.34 -6.25
N LEU A 379 -9.13 22.27 -6.80
CA LEU A 379 -8.55 23.31 -7.64
C LEU A 379 -9.28 23.47 -9.00
N ASP A 380 -10.02 22.45 -9.44
CA ASP A 380 -10.89 22.49 -10.63
C ASP A 380 -12.22 23.23 -10.38
N LYS A 381 -12.53 23.56 -9.12
CA LYS A 381 -13.74 24.30 -8.77
C LYS A 381 -13.45 25.80 -8.66
N ILE A 382 -14.14 26.57 -9.51
CA ILE A 382 -14.14 28.04 -9.42
C ILE A 382 -15.22 28.43 -8.42
N ARG A 383 -14.87 29.27 -7.45
CA ARG A 383 -15.81 29.82 -6.47
C ARG A 383 -16.79 30.81 -7.16
N ASP A 384 -17.96 30.99 -6.56
CA ASP A 384 -19.02 31.89 -7.07
C ASP A 384 -18.54 33.34 -7.35
N ASN A 385 -17.46 33.78 -6.69
CA ASN A 385 -16.82 35.07 -6.89
C ASN A 385 -15.70 35.06 -7.95
N GLY A 386 -15.52 33.99 -8.70
CA GLY A 386 -14.46 33.83 -9.71
C GLY A 386 -13.05 33.62 -9.15
N LYS A 387 -12.90 33.43 -7.83
CA LYS A 387 -11.61 33.22 -7.20
C LYS A 387 -11.21 31.73 -7.21
N LYS A 388 -9.89 31.48 -7.05
CA LYS A 388 -9.33 30.15 -6.88
C LYS A 388 -9.89 29.45 -5.64
N SER A 389 -9.85 28.13 -5.63
CA SER A 389 -10.21 27.34 -4.46
C SER A 389 -9.35 27.71 -3.25
N ASN A 390 -9.98 27.82 -2.09
CA ASN A 390 -9.34 27.97 -0.78
C ASN A 390 -9.56 26.71 0.09
N VAL A 391 -9.84 25.58 -0.57
CA VAL A 391 -10.01 24.29 0.05
C VAL A 391 -8.64 23.62 0.19
N ARG A 392 -8.37 23.09 1.37
CA ARG A 392 -7.11 22.40 1.65
C ARG A 392 -7.38 21.13 2.43
N THR A 393 -6.65 20.08 2.10
CA THR A 393 -6.60 18.85 2.87
C THR A 393 -5.39 18.90 3.78
N THR A 394 -5.58 18.65 5.06
CA THR A 394 -4.52 18.55 6.06
C THR A 394 -4.54 17.18 6.70
N TYR A 395 -3.38 16.56 6.81
CA TYR A 395 -3.18 15.28 7.51
C TYR A 395 -2.20 15.48 8.66
N MET A 396 -2.48 14.80 9.76
CA MET A 396 -1.54 14.57 10.86
C MET A 396 -1.36 13.07 11.02
N PHE A 397 -0.13 12.61 11.06
CA PHE A 397 0.16 11.18 11.17
C PHE A 397 1.32 10.90 12.12
N SER A 398 1.40 9.66 12.57
CA SER A 398 2.48 9.18 13.41
C SER A 398 2.87 7.76 13.02
N TYR A 399 4.16 7.48 13.01
CA TYR A 399 4.67 6.12 12.83
C TYR A 399 4.78 5.43 14.20
N LEU A 400 4.04 4.34 14.35
CA LEU A 400 3.89 3.61 15.60
C LEU A 400 4.25 2.13 15.41
N ASP A 401 4.48 1.44 16.50
CA ASP A 401 4.44 -0.01 16.56
C ASP A 401 3.05 -0.49 17.02
N ALA A 402 2.71 -1.75 16.75
CA ALA A 402 1.42 -2.33 17.12
C ALA A 402 1.43 -2.84 18.57
N LYS A 403 1.65 -1.94 19.56
CA LYS A 403 1.64 -2.25 20.98
C LYS A 403 0.38 -1.76 21.68
N PRO A 404 -0.07 -2.46 22.77
CA PRO A 404 -1.29 -2.09 23.49
C PRO A 404 -1.31 -0.66 24.03
N GLU A 405 -0.14 -0.13 24.40
CA GLU A 405 0.03 1.19 25.02
C GLU A 405 -0.16 2.35 24.02
N ARG A 406 -0.25 2.05 22.72
CA ARG A 406 -0.45 3.09 21.71
C ARG A 406 -1.87 3.68 21.78
N PRO A 407 -2.03 4.98 21.50
CA PRO A 407 -3.33 5.65 21.57
C PRO A 407 -4.32 5.10 20.54
N SER A 408 -5.61 5.31 20.81
CA SER A 408 -6.68 5.12 19.84
C SER A 408 -6.58 6.15 18.70
N ILE A 409 -7.19 5.87 17.56
CA ILE A 409 -7.30 6.82 16.43
C ILE A 409 -8.12 8.04 16.86
N ALA A 410 -9.18 7.83 17.62
CA ALA A 410 -10.01 8.90 18.19
C ALA A 410 -9.17 9.84 19.05
N ARG A 411 -8.26 9.32 19.91
CA ARG A 411 -7.34 10.15 20.70
C ARG A 411 -6.37 10.96 19.81
N ILE A 412 -5.84 10.38 18.76
CA ILE A 412 -4.96 11.10 17.81
C ILE A 412 -5.76 12.20 17.08
N LEU A 413 -7.03 11.95 16.77
CA LEU A 413 -7.91 12.96 16.17
C LEU A 413 -8.19 14.13 17.14
N ASP A 414 -8.27 13.86 18.45
CA ASP A 414 -8.39 14.94 19.46
C ASP A 414 -7.11 15.80 19.52
N ASP A 415 -5.94 15.18 19.43
CA ASP A 415 -4.68 15.92 19.34
C ASP A 415 -4.62 16.75 18.04
N TYR A 416 -5.17 16.26 16.93
CA TYR A 416 -5.27 16.98 15.67
C TYR A 416 -6.09 18.29 15.81
N TRP A 417 -7.26 18.24 16.50
CA TRP A 417 -8.07 19.45 16.71
C TRP A 417 -7.32 20.54 17.48
N ASN A 418 -6.48 20.13 18.42
CA ASN A 418 -5.70 21.07 19.23
C ASN A 418 -4.48 21.65 18.47
N LEU A 419 -3.90 20.90 17.55
CA LEU A 419 -2.65 21.26 16.89
C LEU A 419 -2.81 21.86 15.50
N MET A 420 -3.88 21.50 14.76
CA MET A 420 -4.10 21.94 13.38
C MET A 420 -4.20 23.48 13.23
N PRO A 421 -4.88 24.21 14.12
CA PRO A 421 -4.92 25.68 14.02
C PRO A 421 -3.52 26.29 14.09
N LYS A 422 -2.67 25.81 14.99
CA LYS A 422 -1.28 26.28 15.11
C LYS A 422 -0.47 25.95 13.86
N TYR A 423 -0.61 24.72 13.33
CA TYR A 423 0.08 24.28 12.12
C TYR A 423 -0.31 25.11 10.90
N GLN A 424 -1.59 25.41 10.72
CA GLN A 424 -2.10 26.16 9.58
C GLN A 424 -2.18 27.70 9.82
N ASN A 425 -1.72 28.17 10.98
CA ASN A 425 -1.75 29.57 11.38
C ASN A 425 -3.19 30.16 11.37
N LEU A 426 -4.14 29.40 11.91
CA LEU A 426 -5.52 29.80 12.16
C LEU A 426 -5.66 30.29 13.60
N LYS A 427 -6.65 31.15 13.86
CA LYS A 427 -6.97 31.59 15.23
C LYS A 427 -7.75 30.51 15.98
N SER A 428 -8.63 29.84 15.27
CA SER A 428 -9.46 28.75 15.82
C SER A 428 -9.91 27.77 14.73
N LEU A 429 -10.52 26.66 15.14
CA LEU A 429 -11.17 25.70 14.22
C LEU A 429 -12.39 26.33 13.49
N GLU A 430 -12.94 27.43 14.02
CA GLU A 430 -14.11 28.10 13.46
C GLU A 430 -13.76 29.00 12.26
N ASP A 431 -12.47 29.23 12.01
CA ASP A 431 -12.01 30.00 10.85
C ASP A 431 -12.17 29.23 9.53
N VAL A 432 -12.41 27.91 9.61
CA VAL A 432 -12.56 27.04 8.44
C VAL A 432 -13.85 26.23 8.50
N GLU A 433 -14.37 25.89 7.34
CA GLU A 433 -15.53 25.02 7.18
C GLU A 433 -15.09 23.60 6.81
N PHE A 434 -15.28 22.66 7.72
CA PHE A 434 -14.92 21.26 7.50
C PHE A 434 -15.88 20.59 6.53
N LYS A 435 -15.35 20.01 5.46
CA LYS A 435 -16.07 19.24 4.46
C LYS A 435 -16.02 17.74 4.76
N ARG A 436 -14.89 17.23 5.27
CA ARG A 436 -14.64 15.82 5.57
C ARG A 436 -13.69 15.67 6.76
N ILE A 437 -13.92 14.63 7.55
CA ILE A 437 -12.95 14.10 8.50
C ILE A 437 -12.31 12.88 7.87
N LEU A 438 -11.00 12.75 7.98
CA LEU A 438 -10.20 11.69 7.36
C LEU A 438 -9.49 10.92 8.47
N PHE A 439 -9.51 9.59 8.42
CA PHE A 439 -8.82 8.75 9.39
C PHE A 439 -8.50 7.39 8.78
N GLY A 440 -7.43 6.80 9.27
CA GLY A 440 -7.00 5.50 8.81
C GLY A 440 -5.71 5.03 9.47
N TYR A 441 -5.30 3.83 9.08
CA TYR A 441 -4.00 3.29 9.44
C TYR A 441 -3.45 2.48 8.27
N PHE A 442 -2.13 2.43 8.17
CA PHE A 442 -1.42 1.70 7.12
C PHE A 442 -0.37 0.79 7.76
N PRO A 443 -0.57 -0.54 7.72
CA PRO A 443 0.40 -1.48 8.24
C PRO A 443 1.57 -1.63 7.29
N THR A 444 2.75 -1.81 7.85
CA THR A 444 3.99 -2.09 7.13
C THR A 444 4.64 -3.37 7.62
N TYR A 445 5.28 -4.07 6.71
CA TYR A 445 5.94 -5.33 6.98
C TYR A 445 7.34 -5.30 6.37
N ARG A 446 8.35 -5.73 7.10
CA ARG A 446 9.72 -5.85 6.60
C ARG A 446 9.84 -6.79 5.41
N ASN A 447 9.00 -7.83 5.40
CA ASN A 447 8.95 -8.85 4.34
C ASN A 447 7.96 -8.44 3.24
N SER A 448 8.16 -7.27 2.64
CA SER A 448 7.35 -6.78 1.52
C SER A 448 8.16 -6.79 0.21
N PRO A 449 7.49 -6.97 -0.94
CA PRO A 449 6.09 -7.34 -1.10
C PRO A 449 5.80 -8.79 -0.69
N LEU A 450 4.53 -9.07 -0.35
CA LEU A 450 4.06 -10.40 0.00
C LEU A 450 4.15 -11.32 -1.21
N LYS A 451 4.92 -12.40 -1.10
CA LYS A 451 4.99 -13.44 -2.13
C LYS A 451 3.69 -14.23 -2.18
N ALA A 452 3.26 -14.60 -3.38
CA ALA A 452 2.10 -15.48 -3.55
C ALA A 452 2.24 -16.75 -2.69
N LYS A 453 1.19 -17.08 -1.96
CA LYS A 453 1.12 -18.25 -1.07
C LYS A 453 0.24 -19.38 -1.62
N PHE A 454 -0.60 -19.05 -2.58
CA PHE A 454 -1.56 -19.96 -3.20
C PHE A 454 -1.30 -19.99 -4.70
N ASP A 455 -1.53 -21.14 -5.31
CA ASP A 455 -1.57 -21.26 -6.76
C ASP A 455 -2.77 -20.43 -7.29
N ARG A 456 -2.69 -19.91 -8.50
CA ARG A 456 -3.78 -19.15 -9.14
C ARG A 456 -4.26 -17.91 -8.37
N VAL A 457 -3.47 -17.38 -7.40
CA VAL A 457 -3.81 -16.17 -6.63
C VAL A 457 -2.61 -15.26 -6.52
N LEU A 458 -2.75 -14.01 -6.96
CA LEU A 458 -1.73 -12.97 -6.82
C LEU A 458 -2.30 -11.75 -6.10
N GLN A 459 -1.65 -11.32 -5.02
CA GLN A 459 -1.92 -10.04 -4.35
C GLN A 459 -1.24 -8.88 -5.10
N VAL A 460 -1.95 -7.75 -5.24
CA VAL A 460 -1.42 -6.52 -5.85
C VAL A 460 -1.75 -5.28 -5.00
N GLY A 461 -1.03 -4.19 -5.23
CA GLY A 461 -1.22 -2.95 -4.47
C GLY A 461 -1.06 -3.18 -2.97
N ASP A 462 -1.94 -2.59 -2.16
CA ASP A 462 -1.90 -2.68 -0.70
C ASP A 462 -2.05 -4.11 -0.17
N ALA A 463 -2.75 -4.99 -0.90
CA ALA A 463 -2.87 -6.40 -0.54
C ALA A 463 -1.52 -7.13 -0.57
N SER A 464 -0.60 -6.71 -1.43
CA SER A 464 0.77 -7.24 -1.48
C SER A 464 1.74 -6.51 -0.53
N GLY A 465 1.38 -5.34 -0.01
CA GLY A 465 2.30 -4.48 0.74
C GLY A 465 3.41 -3.90 -0.14
N MET A 466 3.12 -3.60 -1.40
CA MET A 466 4.08 -3.07 -2.37
C MET A 466 4.34 -1.57 -2.19
N GLN A 467 3.44 -0.86 -1.50
CA GLN A 467 3.59 0.56 -1.21
C GLN A 467 4.79 0.83 -0.27
N SER A 468 5.36 2.02 -0.39
CA SER A 468 6.43 2.45 0.50
C SER A 468 5.94 2.56 1.95
N PRO A 469 6.77 2.17 2.93
CA PRO A 469 6.47 2.37 4.34
C PRO A 469 6.57 3.85 4.79
N LEU A 470 6.99 4.76 3.92
CA LEU A 470 7.19 6.18 4.24
C LEU A 470 5.97 7.04 3.87
N SER A 471 5.56 7.03 2.60
CA SER A 471 4.46 7.88 2.13
C SER A 471 3.12 7.16 2.03
N PHE A 472 3.12 5.83 2.00
CA PHE A 472 1.92 5.01 1.76
C PHE A 472 1.18 5.38 0.44
N GLY A 473 1.93 5.87 -0.54
CA GLY A 473 1.43 6.30 -1.85
C GLY A 473 0.94 5.14 -2.73
N GLY A 474 -0.18 4.52 -2.37
CA GLY A 474 -0.71 3.33 -3.03
C GLY A 474 -0.96 3.55 -4.53
N LEU A 475 -1.53 4.69 -4.94
CA LEU A 475 -1.75 5.01 -6.35
C LEU A 475 -0.44 5.13 -7.13
N ALA A 476 0.52 5.94 -6.63
CA ALA A 476 1.81 6.14 -7.30
C ALA A 476 2.57 4.82 -7.45
N CYS A 477 2.58 3.99 -6.40
CA CYS A 477 3.16 2.66 -6.43
C CYS A 477 2.47 1.76 -7.47
N MET A 478 1.13 1.74 -7.49
CA MET A 478 0.37 0.96 -8.47
C MET A 478 0.70 1.38 -9.90
N LEU A 479 0.72 2.68 -10.19
CA LEU A 479 1.06 3.22 -11.51
C LEU A 479 2.46 2.81 -11.97
N ARG A 480 3.46 2.89 -11.08
CA ARG A 480 4.84 2.47 -11.38
C ARG A 480 4.96 0.99 -11.73
N HIS A 481 4.22 0.15 -11.01
CA HIS A 481 4.29 -1.30 -11.19
C HIS A 481 3.29 -1.87 -12.21
N LEU A 482 2.26 -1.11 -12.60
CA LEU A 482 1.20 -1.54 -13.49
C LEU A 482 1.69 -2.14 -14.82
N PRO A 483 2.66 -1.53 -15.54
CA PRO A 483 3.15 -2.09 -16.81
C PRO A 483 3.78 -3.47 -16.65
N ARG A 484 4.61 -3.68 -15.61
CA ARG A 484 5.28 -4.97 -15.41
C ARG A 484 4.33 -6.05 -14.90
N ILE A 485 3.40 -5.71 -14.00
CA ILE A 485 2.44 -6.67 -13.45
C ILE A 485 1.48 -7.14 -14.56
N SER A 486 0.92 -6.21 -15.33
CA SER A 486 0.00 -6.58 -16.41
C SER A 486 0.67 -7.45 -17.49
N LEU A 487 1.93 -7.14 -17.86
CA LEU A 487 2.69 -7.96 -18.79
C LEU A 487 2.98 -9.35 -18.20
N ALA A 488 3.41 -9.41 -16.93
CA ALA A 488 3.72 -10.66 -16.26
C ALA A 488 2.50 -11.59 -16.16
N LEU A 489 1.32 -11.04 -15.85
CA LEU A 489 0.08 -11.80 -15.77
C LEU A 489 -0.36 -12.32 -17.15
N THR A 490 -0.23 -11.48 -18.18
CA THR A 490 -0.52 -11.91 -19.55
C THR A 490 0.39 -13.06 -19.97
N GLU A 491 1.71 -12.95 -19.75
CA GLU A 491 2.67 -14.01 -20.05
C GLU A 491 2.41 -15.28 -19.23
N ALA A 492 2.03 -15.17 -17.95
CA ALA A 492 1.70 -16.30 -17.10
C ALA A 492 0.47 -17.06 -17.62
N LEU A 493 -0.54 -16.33 -18.08
CA LEU A 493 -1.78 -16.93 -18.61
C LEU A 493 -1.59 -17.56 -20.00
N GLU A 494 -0.68 -17.06 -20.82
CA GLU A 494 -0.37 -17.65 -22.14
C GLU A 494 0.10 -19.12 -22.01
N ASP A 495 0.93 -19.41 -21.01
CA ASP A 495 1.55 -20.73 -20.81
C ASP A 495 1.01 -21.46 -19.56
N ASP A 496 -0.08 -20.97 -18.94
CA ASP A 496 -0.70 -21.45 -17.68
C ASP A 496 0.32 -21.59 -16.51
N ILE A 497 1.28 -20.64 -16.43
CA ILE A 497 2.32 -20.59 -15.40
C ILE A 497 1.77 -19.83 -14.18
N VAL A 498 0.78 -20.38 -13.51
CA VAL A 498 0.00 -19.71 -12.45
C VAL A 498 0.18 -20.34 -11.07
N ASP A 499 1.20 -21.15 -10.90
CA ASP A 499 1.56 -21.69 -9.57
C ASP A 499 2.17 -20.62 -8.66
N LYS A 500 2.08 -20.82 -7.35
CA LYS A 500 2.53 -19.85 -6.33
C LYS A 500 3.99 -19.43 -6.45
N ASN A 501 4.88 -20.30 -6.96
CA ASN A 501 6.30 -19.97 -7.10
C ASN A 501 6.51 -19.01 -8.28
N ALA A 502 5.81 -19.23 -9.38
CA ALA A 502 5.86 -18.37 -10.56
C ALA A 502 5.20 -17.01 -10.27
N LEU A 503 4.00 -17.02 -9.68
CA LEU A 503 3.33 -15.79 -9.25
C LEU A 503 4.13 -15.04 -8.18
N GLY A 504 4.77 -15.77 -7.25
CA GLY A 504 5.67 -15.20 -6.25
C GLY A 504 6.91 -14.52 -6.84
N ALA A 505 7.31 -14.85 -8.06
CA ALA A 505 8.38 -14.15 -8.76
C ALA A 505 7.92 -12.79 -9.32
N ILE A 506 6.62 -12.55 -9.51
CA ILE A 506 6.07 -11.23 -9.85
C ILE A 506 6.19 -10.30 -8.63
N ASN A 507 5.92 -10.81 -7.43
CA ASN A 507 6.11 -10.11 -6.16
C ASN A 507 7.48 -10.46 -5.54
N ALA A 508 8.52 -10.43 -6.36
CA ALA A 508 9.88 -10.72 -5.90
C ALA A 508 10.37 -9.68 -4.90
N TYR A 509 11.36 -10.08 -4.11
CA TYR A 509 12.04 -9.22 -3.14
C TYR A 509 12.58 -7.94 -3.78
N GLN A 510 12.33 -6.81 -3.14
CA GLN A 510 12.75 -5.48 -3.57
C GLN A 510 13.59 -4.82 -2.45
N PRO A 511 14.93 -4.83 -2.55
CA PRO A 511 15.78 -4.26 -1.51
C PRO A 511 15.57 -2.75 -1.31
N ALA A 512 15.16 -2.00 -2.34
CA ALA A 512 14.80 -0.58 -2.21
C ALA A 512 13.65 -0.38 -1.22
N LEU A 513 12.59 -1.20 -1.31
CA LEU A 513 11.44 -1.14 -0.41
C LEU A 513 11.81 -1.54 1.03
N SER A 514 12.59 -2.62 1.19
CA SER A 514 13.05 -3.06 2.50
C SER A 514 14.01 -2.06 3.15
N ALA A 515 14.84 -1.37 2.36
CA ALA A 515 15.71 -0.29 2.87
C ALA A 515 14.90 0.91 3.38
N ALA A 516 13.75 1.21 2.79
CA ALA A 516 12.86 2.28 3.22
C ALA A 516 12.30 2.05 4.64
N TRP A 517 12.14 0.81 5.06
CA TRP A 517 11.58 0.47 6.37
C TRP A 517 12.40 1.04 7.55
N LEU A 518 13.73 1.10 7.46
CA LEU A 518 14.55 1.67 8.52
C LEU A 518 14.26 3.16 8.74
N PHE A 519 13.96 3.92 7.67
CA PHE A 519 13.59 5.33 7.82
C PHE A 519 12.30 5.46 8.63
N GLN A 520 11.28 4.66 8.32
CA GLN A 520 10.07 4.61 9.13
C GLN A 520 10.38 4.27 10.60
N ARG A 521 11.26 3.29 10.84
CA ARG A 521 11.68 2.89 12.17
C ARG A 521 12.38 4.02 12.93
N CYS A 522 13.21 4.82 12.26
CA CYS A 522 13.89 5.97 12.85
C CYS A 522 12.93 7.13 13.16
N MET A 523 11.81 7.23 12.43
CA MET A 523 10.77 8.23 12.66
C MET A 523 9.76 7.79 13.72
N SER A 524 9.80 6.54 14.16
CA SER A 524 8.96 5.97 15.22
C SER A 524 9.65 6.11 16.59
N VAL A 525 8.89 6.54 17.59
CA VAL A 525 9.36 6.58 18.98
C VAL A 525 9.06 5.23 19.64
N GLN A 526 10.07 4.64 20.28
CA GLN A 526 9.89 3.36 20.97
C GLN A 526 9.27 3.57 22.35
N ILE A 527 8.30 2.72 22.74
CA ILE A 527 7.71 2.73 24.07
C ILE A 527 8.81 2.42 25.12
N GLY A 528 8.84 3.20 26.19
CA GLY A 528 9.86 3.11 27.24
C GLY A 528 11.18 3.82 26.91
N SER A 529 11.34 4.37 25.70
CA SER A 529 12.58 5.05 25.30
C SER A 529 12.85 6.36 26.06
N SER A 530 11.79 7.01 26.54
CA SER A 530 11.88 8.27 27.30
C SER A 530 12.62 8.12 28.65
N SER A 531 12.75 6.90 29.16
CA SER A 531 13.40 6.59 30.43
C SER A 531 14.92 6.50 30.33
N SER A 532 15.50 6.49 29.13
CA SER A 532 16.94 6.41 28.91
C SER A 532 17.58 7.79 28.78
N PRO A 533 18.63 8.12 29.59
CA PRO A 533 19.33 9.42 29.51
C PRO A 533 19.89 9.74 28.12
N LEU A 534 20.26 8.71 27.34
CA LEU A 534 20.78 8.84 25.97
C LEU A 534 19.68 9.04 24.92
N SER A 535 18.43 8.75 25.28
CA SER A 535 17.24 8.87 24.43
C SER A 535 16.41 10.14 24.74
N SER A 536 16.87 11.01 25.62
CA SER A 536 16.07 12.08 26.25
C SER A 536 15.81 13.32 25.36
N SER A 537 16.45 13.45 24.19
CA SER A 537 16.17 14.59 23.32
C SER A 537 14.76 14.51 22.71
N LYS A 538 13.88 15.41 23.14
CA LYS A 538 12.52 15.54 22.61
C LYS A 538 12.52 16.01 21.15
N THR A 539 13.57 16.66 20.67
CA THR A 539 13.71 17.18 19.31
C THR A 539 14.44 16.24 18.37
N PHE A 540 14.81 15.04 18.82
CA PHE A 540 15.66 14.13 18.03
C PHE A 540 15.12 13.84 16.62
N ILE A 541 13.83 13.57 16.48
CA ILE A 541 13.24 13.26 15.17
C ILE A 541 13.24 14.51 14.27
N ASN A 542 12.92 15.67 14.84
CA ASN A 542 12.99 16.95 14.12
C ASN A 542 14.42 17.21 13.59
N ASP A 543 15.42 16.99 14.44
CA ASP A 543 16.83 17.18 14.09
C ASP A 543 17.29 16.14 13.05
N LEU A 544 16.88 14.86 13.19
CA LEU A 544 17.17 13.80 12.22
C LEU A 544 16.63 14.14 10.83
N MET A 545 15.36 14.53 10.76
CA MET A 545 14.70 14.85 9.51
C MET A 545 15.33 16.09 8.86
N ARG A 546 15.57 17.15 9.64
CA ARG A 546 16.20 18.37 9.15
C ARG A 546 17.61 18.10 8.59
N ILE A 547 18.44 17.32 9.30
CA ILE A 547 19.78 16.98 8.85
C ILE A 547 19.71 16.12 7.58
N ASN A 548 18.88 15.07 7.56
CA ASN A 548 18.80 14.14 6.46
C ASN A 548 18.30 14.82 5.17
N PHE A 549 17.21 15.56 5.27
CA PHE A 549 16.62 16.26 4.12
C PHE A 549 17.49 17.43 3.66
N GLY A 550 18.10 18.17 4.59
CA GLY A 550 19.07 19.23 4.23
C GLY A 550 20.29 18.68 3.49
N VAL A 551 20.80 17.52 3.91
CA VAL A 551 21.89 16.84 3.17
C VAL A 551 21.42 16.41 1.78
N MET A 552 20.23 15.84 1.64
CA MET A 552 19.70 15.44 0.33
C MET A 552 19.48 16.65 -0.60
N GLN A 553 18.97 17.76 -0.07
CA GLN A 553 18.80 19.02 -0.82
C GLN A 553 20.15 19.55 -1.32
N ASN A 554 21.18 19.56 -0.48
CA ASN A 554 22.53 20.00 -0.84
C ASN A 554 23.20 19.06 -1.87
N LEU A 555 22.82 17.78 -1.90
CA LEU A 555 23.28 16.82 -2.90
C LEU A 555 22.56 16.95 -4.25
N GLY A 556 21.44 17.65 -4.29
CA GLY A 556 20.67 17.98 -5.48
C GLY A 556 19.42 17.15 -5.72
N ASP A 557 18.63 17.57 -6.69
CA ASP A 557 17.33 16.99 -7.04
C ASP A 557 17.38 15.52 -7.45
N ASP A 558 18.51 15.06 -7.99
CA ASP A 558 18.75 13.65 -8.34
C ASP A 558 18.79 12.73 -7.10
N VAL A 559 18.99 13.29 -5.92
CA VAL A 559 18.96 12.61 -4.63
C VAL A 559 17.62 12.82 -3.92
N LEU A 560 17.17 14.06 -3.82
CA LEU A 560 15.99 14.45 -3.04
C LEU A 560 14.67 13.97 -3.68
N LYS A 561 14.44 14.24 -4.97
CA LYS A 561 13.16 13.94 -5.62
C LYS A 561 12.82 12.45 -5.66
N PRO A 562 13.74 11.54 -6.06
CA PRO A 562 13.44 10.11 -5.99
C PRO A 562 13.09 9.64 -4.58
N PHE A 563 13.79 10.12 -3.56
CA PHE A 563 13.50 9.77 -2.17
C PHE A 563 12.08 10.20 -1.76
N LEU A 564 11.67 11.44 -2.10
CA LEU A 564 10.33 11.97 -1.83
C LEU A 564 9.21 11.26 -2.64
N GLN A 565 9.59 10.57 -3.73
CA GLN A 565 8.70 9.74 -4.55
C GLN A 565 8.77 8.26 -4.17
N ASP A 566 9.33 7.93 -3.00
CA ASP A 566 9.50 6.54 -2.52
C ASP A 566 10.39 5.65 -3.38
N VAL A 567 11.29 6.25 -4.12
CA VAL A 567 12.25 5.52 -4.96
C VAL A 567 13.64 5.60 -4.34
N ILE A 568 14.02 4.57 -3.59
CA ILE A 568 15.34 4.51 -2.95
C ILE A 568 16.35 3.87 -3.89
N ARG A 569 17.43 4.60 -4.18
CA ARG A 569 18.54 4.15 -5.03
C ARG A 569 19.83 4.03 -4.23
N PHE A 570 20.68 3.08 -4.61
CA PHE A 570 21.93 2.81 -3.89
C PHE A 570 22.88 4.01 -3.87
N LYS A 571 23.19 4.60 -5.01
CA LYS A 571 24.16 5.72 -5.11
C LYS A 571 23.69 6.97 -4.37
N PRO A 572 22.45 7.48 -4.59
CA PRO A 572 21.91 8.58 -3.78
C PRO A 572 21.92 8.31 -2.28
N LEU A 573 21.45 7.13 -1.85
CA LEU A 573 21.43 6.75 -0.45
C LEU A 573 22.85 6.71 0.15
N THR A 574 23.81 6.13 -0.55
CA THR A 574 25.22 6.07 -0.10
C THR A 574 25.80 7.47 0.03
N ARG A 575 25.57 8.37 -0.95
CA ARG A 575 26.03 9.77 -0.90
C ARG A 575 25.43 10.50 0.30
N THR A 576 24.14 10.29 0.59
CA THR A 576 23.44 10.87 1.75
C THR A 576 24.07 10.39 3.06
N LEU A 577 24.24 9.07 3.22
CA LEU A 577 24.81 8.49 4.43
C LEU A 577 26.26 8.96 4.70
N LEU A 578 27.09 9.00 3.66
CA LEU A 578 28.47 9.49 3.76
C LEU A 578 28.51 10.97 4.13
N SER A 579 27.67 11.80 3.52
CA SER A 579 27.57 13.22 3.83
C SER A 579 27.05 13.46 5.24
N MET A 580 26.02 12.73 5.67
CA MET A 580 25.54 12.78 7.06
C MET A 580 26.63 12.42 8.07
N THR A 581 27.36 11.32 7.82
CA THR A 581 28.43 10.87 8.70
C THR A 581 29.56 11.89 8.78
N ARG A 582 29.93 12.47 7.66
CA ARG A 582 31.01 13.49 7.61
C ARG A 582 30.63 14.78 8.33
N ASN A 583 29.43 15.25 8.12
CA ASN A 583 29.00 16.58 8.62
C ASN A 583 28.40 16.50 10.03
N ASN A 584 27.92 15.34 10.47
CA ASN A 584 27.21 15.15 11.74
C ASN A 584 27.63 13.86 12.45
N ILE A 585 28.94 13.64 12.58
CA ILE A 585 29.52 12.40 13.14
C ILE A 585 29.01 12.06 14.54
N THR A 586 28.71 13.07 15.34
CA THR A 586 28.20 12.91 16.71
C THR A 586 26.73 12.46 16.75
N PHE A 587 25.99 12.63 15.63
CA PHE A 587 24.58 12.26 15.54
C PHE A 587 24.37 10.78 15.19
N VAL A 588 25.33 10.18 14.45
CA VAL A 588 25.24 8.79 14.00
C VAL A 588 25.12 7.79 15.18
N PRO A 589 25.90 7.90 16.28
CA PRO A 589 25.70 7.04 17.46
C PRO A 589 24.29 7.14 18.05
N SER A 590 23.68 8.31 18.04
CA SER A 590 22.31 8.51 18.56
C SER A 590 21.26 7.77 17.73
N ILE A 591 21.43 7.71 16.40
CA ILE A 591 20.59 6.90 15.51
C ILE A 591 20.72 5.41 15.85
N LEU A 592 21.96 4.93 16.00
CA LEU A 592 22.24 3.53 16.34
C LEU A 592 21.60 3.12 17.67
N LEU A 593 21.72 3.96 18.70
CA LEU A 593 21.17 3.69 20.02
C LEU A 593 19.63 3.65 20.03
N ARG A 594 18.97 4.54 19.24
CA ARG A 594 17.51 4.61 19.20
C ARG A 594 16.87 3.54 18.32
N SER A 595 17.49 3.23 17.19
CA SER A 595 16.94 2.22 16.25
C SER A 595 17.17 0.80 16.76
N GLY A 596 18.19 0.58 17.60
CA GLY A 596 18.64 -0.73 18.04
C GLY A 596 19.61 -1.38 17.04
N ILE A 597 20.46 -2.26 17.51
CA ILE A 597 21.50 -2.91 16.68
C ILE A 597 20.88 -3.91 15.70
N GLU A 598 19.88 -4.70 16.11
CA GLU A 598 19.26 -5.73 15.27
C GLU A 598 18.59 -5.13 14.02
N PRO A 599 17.73 -4.10 14.10
CA PRO A 599 17.15 -3.46 12.92
C PRO A 599 18.21 -2.89 11.96
N ILE A 600 19.32 -2.37 12.50
CA ILE A 600 20.40 -1.82 11.67
C ILE A 600 21.17 -2.92 10.93
N LEU A 601 21.46 -4.04 11.59
CA LEU A 601 22.10 -5.18 10.93
C LEU A 601 21.21 -5.79 9.84
N ASP A 602 19.90 -5.89 10.11
CA ASP A 602 18.94 -6.33 9.11
C ASP A 602 18.87 -5.35 7.93
N TRP A 603 18.80 -4.06 8.22
CA TRP A 603 18.83 -3.02 7.18
C TRP A 603 20.12 -3.04 6.36
N PHE A 604 21.26 -3.24 6.99
CA PHE A 604 22.54 -3.29 6.28
C PHE A 604 22.58 -4.41 5.23
N ARG A 605 21.94 -5.55 5.52
CA ARG A 605 21.75 -6.63 4.55
C ARG A 605 20.94 -6.15 3.33
N HIS A 606 19.87 -5.38 3.55
CA HIS A 606 19.06 -4.82 2.46
C HIS A 606 19.81 -3.74 1.70
N PHE A 607 20.62 -2.94 2.37
CA PHE A 607 21.47 -1.93 1.75
C PHE A 607 22.54 -2.58 0.84
N VAL A 608 23.20 -3.65 1.30
CA VAL A 608 24.14 -4.43 0.47
C VAL A 608 23.41 -5.07 -0.73
N ALA A 609 22.24 -5.65 -0.51
CA ALA A 609 21.43 -6.21 -1.59
C ALA A 609 21.05 -5.13 -2.63
N LEU A 610 20.70 -3.92 -2.19
CA LEU A 610 20.42 -2.78 -3.07
C LEU A 610 21.65 -2.43 -3.94
N GLY A 611 22.86 -2.44 -3.33
CA GLY A 611 24.11 -2.25 -4.08
C GLY A 611 24.40 -3.34 -5.10
N VAL A 612 24.12 -4.60 -4.78
CA VAL A 612 24.22 -5.71 -5.74
C VAL A 612 23.23 -5.54 -6.89
N TYR A 613 21.99 -5.14 -6.61
CA TYR A 613 20.98 -4.91 -7.64
C TYR A 613 21.35 -3.73 -8.54
N ASP A 614 21.86 -2.61 -7.97
CA ASP A 614 22.38 -1.47 -8.74
C ASP A 614 23.54 -1.88 -9.67
N ALA A 615 24.42 -2.76 -9.19
CA ALA A 615 25.55 -3.28 -10.00
C ALA A 615 25.10 -4.23 -11.12
N LEU A 616 24.02 -4.98 -10.92
CA LEU A 616 23.48 -5.92 -11.92
C LEU A 616 22.50 -5.25 -12.90
N GLU A 617 22.00 -4.06 -12.61
CA GLU A 617 21.02 -3.36 -13.44
C GLU A 617 21.44 -3.23 -14.92
N PRO A 618 22.69 -2.91 -15.26
CA PRO A 618 23.12 -2.81 -16.66
C PRO A 618 22.94 -4.11 -17.47
N LEU A 619 22.84 -5.25 -16.80
CA LEU A 619 22.63 -6.56 -17.43
C LEU A 619 21.16 -6.87 -17.70
N VAL A 620 20.23 -6.07 -17.19
CA VAL A 620 18.78 -6.34 -17.30
C VAL A 620 18.31 -6.27 -18.76
N ASP A 621 18.57 -5.18 -19.47
CA ASP A 621 18.10 -5.04 -20.86
C ASP A 621 18.71 -6.08 -21.82
N PRO A 622 20.03 -6.35 -21.79
CA PRO A 622 20.60 -7.46 -22.56
C PRO A 622 20.01 -8.82 -22.18
N GLY A 623 19.84 -9.07 -20.88
CA GLY A 623 19.25 -10.31 -20.37
C GLY A 623 17.80 -10.50 -20.81
N MET A 624 16.98 -9.45 -20.75
CA MET A 624 15.60 -9.46 -21.22
C MET A 624 15.51 -9.72 -22.73
N ALA A 625 16.38 -9.09 -23.51
CA ALA A 625 16.46 -9.32 -24.96
C ALA A 625 16.84 -10.76 -25.28
N TRP A 626 17.81 -11.31 -24.54
CA TRP A 626 18.22 -12.71 -24.69
C TRP A 626 17.10 -13.67 -24.29
N ALA A 627 16.45 -13.48 -23.11
CA ALA A 627 15.36 -14.31 -22.62
C ALA A 627 14.14 -14.36 -23.57
N LYS A 628 13.93 -13.32 -24.36
CA LYS A 628 12.86 -13.27 -25.37
C LYS A 628 13.21 -13.99 -26.68
N ARG A 629 14.48 -14.12 -27.00
CA ARG A 629 14.95 -14.66 -28.31
C ARG A 629 15.43 -16.11 -28.20
N THR A 630 15.80 -16.55 -27.02
CA THR A 630 16.38 -17.88 -26.84
C THR A 630 15.33 -18.98 -26.91
N SER A 631 15.62 -20.01 -27.67
CA SER A 631 14.86 -21.28 -27.68
C SER A 631 15.43 -22.32 -26.71
N LEU A 632 16.51 -21.98 -25.98
CA LEU A 632 17.20 -22.89 -25.06
C LEU A 632 16.47 -23.05 -23.72
N LEU A 633 15.50 -22.17 -23.40
CA LEU A 633 14.75 -22.20 -22.17
C LEU A 633 13.33 -22.71 -22.41
N SER A 634 12.82 -23.51 -21.46
CA SER A 634 11.37 -23.78 -21.40
C SER A 634 10.60 -22.48 -21.17
N ALA A 635 9.31 -22.44 -21.54
CA ALA A 635 8.43 -21.31 -21.32
C ALA A 635 8.50 -20.83 -19.87
N ARG A 636 8.39 -21.75 -18.91
CA ARG A 636 8.52 -21.50 -17.47
C ARG A 636 9.86 -20.89 -17.09
N SER A 637 10.96 -21.45 -17.57
CA SER A 637 12.31 -20.94 -17.25
C SER A 637 12.54 -19.55 -17.83
N ALA A 638 12.06 -19.30 -19.03
CA ALA A 638 12.11 -17.99 -19.68
C ALA A 638 11.24 -16.96 -18.92
N PHE A 639 10.04 -17.35 -18.48
CA PHE A 639 9.17 -16.53 -17.64
C PHE A 639 9.88 -16.13 -16.34
N LEU A 640 10.39 -17.11 -15.58
CA LEU A 640 11.08 -16.86 -14.31
C LEU A 640 12.30 -15.96 -14.48
N LEU A 641 13.10 -16.18 -15.52
CA LEU A 641 14.26 -15.32 -15.81
C LEU A 641 13.84 -13.87 -16.02
N ARG A 642 12.80 -13.63 -16.82
CA ARG A 642 12.27 -12.26 -17.03
C ARG A 642 11.79 -11.63 -15.72
N ARG A 643 11.11 -12.39 -14.84
CA ARG A 643 10.68 -11.88 -13.53
C ARG A 643 11.86 -11.55 -12.61
N TYR A 644 12.92 -12.34 -12.60
CA TYR A 644 14.13 -12.03 -11.83
C TYR A 644 14.88 -10.80 -12.36
N LEU A 645 14.93 -10.62 -13.68
CA LEU A 645 15.51 -9.42 -14.27
C LEU A 645 14.68 -8.16 -13.92
N GLU A 646 13.36 -8.26 -13.96
CA GLU A 646 12.47 -7.19 -13.49
C GLU A 646 12.69 -6.89 -12.00
N ALA A 647 12.83 -7.92 -11.16
CA ALA A 647 13.11 -7.75 -9.74
C ALA A 647 14.41 -6.96 -9.50
N ILE A 648 15.45 -7.20 -10.29
CA ILE A 648 16.71 -6.45 -10.24
C ILE A 648 16.45 -5.00 -10.64
N GLU A 649 15.77 -4.73 -11.74
CA GLU A 649 15.46 -3.39 -12.22
C GLU A 649 14.69 -2.57 -11.18
N TYR A 650 13.54 -3.08 -10.77
CA TYR A 650 12.66 -2.38 -9.83
C TYR A 650 13.23 -2.36 -8.40
N GLY A 651 13.88 -3.44 -7.99
CA GLY A 651 14.51 -3.53 -6.67
C GLY A 651 15.74 -2.63 -6.51
N ALA A 652 16.39 -2.23 -7.61
CA ALA A 652 17.45 -1.21 -7.63
C ALA A 652 16.90 0.23 -7.53
N GLY A 653 15.57 0.41 -7.52
CA GLY A 653 14.93 1.72 -7.56
C GLY A 653 14.93 2.35 -8.95
N ASN A 654 14.98 1.53 -10.00
CA ASN A 654 14.89 1.97 -11.39
C ASN A 654 13.48 1.73 -11.97
N ASP A 655 12.46 1.89 -11.15
CA ASP A 655 11.05 1.81 -11.51
C ASP A 655 10.61 3.02 -12.35
N SER A 656 11.28 3.30 -13.42
CA SER A 656 11.03 4.50 -14.18
C SER A 656 9.84 4.34 -15.13
N VAL A 657 8.75 5.02 -14.78
CA VAL A 657 7.67 5.37 -15.72
C VAL A 657 8.25 5.88 -17.06
N ASP A 658 9.37 6.62 -17.02
CA ASP A 658 10.09 7.09 -18.20
C ASP A 658 10.57 5.97 -19.12
N LYS A 659 11.08 4.88 -18.56
CA LYS A 659 11.59 3.76 -19.36
C LYS A 659 10.45 3.08 -20.12
N GLU A 660 9.29 2.93 -19.47
CA GLU A 660 8.09 2.35 -20.08
C GLU A 660 7.49 3.28 -21.14
N ILE A 661 7.36 4.56 -20.84
CA ILE A 661 6.88 5.56 -21.82
C ILE A 661 7.77 5.57 -23.05
N ARG A 662 9.11 5.59 -22.89
CA ARG A 662 10.08 5.53 -24.02
C ARG A 662 9.98 4.23 -24.79
N ARG A 663 9.86 3.08 -24.13
CA ARG A 663 9.69 1.78 -24.78
C ARG A 663 8.46 1.75 -25.70
N ARG A 664 7.34 2.35 -25.26
CA ARG A 664 6.11 2.40 -26.03
C ARG A 664 6.14 3.45 -27.12
N ALA A 665 6.70 4.64 -26.85
CA ALA A 665 6.90 5.67 -27.87
C ALA A 665 7.83 5.20 -29.01
N GLY A 666 8.87 4.43 -28.69
CA GLY A 666 9.77 3.83 -29.69
C GLY A 666 9.11 2.75 -30.55
N LYS A 667 8.10 2.03 -30.01
CA LYS A 667 7.32 1.03 -30.77
C LYS A 667 6.34 1.64 -31.77
N ASN A 668 5.90 2.87 -31.53
CA ASN A 668 4.92 3.58 -32.35
C ASN A 668 5.56 4.42 -33.47
N ARG A 669 6.89 4.43 -33.61
CA ARG A 669 7.54 5.03 -34.81
C ARG A 669 7.29 4.09 -35.99
N PRO A 670 6.64 4.55 -37.09
CA PRO A 670 6.56 3.78 -38.32
C PRO A 670 7.98 3.47 -38.79
N ARG A 671 8.22 2.21 -39.15
CA ARG A 671 9.50 1.76 -39.74
C ARG A 671 9.66 2.35 -41.13
#